data_f3675b86c8a6d8c77c294c5b09c3839b
#
_entry.id   f3675b86c8a6d8c77c294c5b09c3839b
#
_cell.length_a   1.000
_cell.length_b   1.000
_cell.length_c   1.000
_cell.angle_alpha   90.00
_cell.angle_beta   90.00
_cell.angle_gamma   90.00
#
_symmetry.space_group_name_H-M   'P 1'
#
loop_
_entity.id
_entity.type
_entity.pdbx_description
1 polymer ?
#
loop_
_entity_poly.entity_id
_entity_poly.type
_entity_poly.pdbx_seq_one_letter_code
_entity_poly.pdbx_strand_id
1 'polypeptide(L)'
;MNRHRRLSLALAALFLAITAFAAEDPLAWPPITAQTKPWAFNWWMGSAVDKTNLTHELERYAAAGLGGIHIIPIYGAKGFESKYINYLSPEWMEMMGWAVAEAQRLGMGVDMTTGSGWCFGGPQVTDQEANANVVVKTYELKAGEQMSQKFSREATQALVAYAPDGKAIELTDTITTNGDVAFSPPSGIWTIYAISQKPSGQKVKRAGPGGEGWMLNLIYPPAMADFLKPYTAAFASYNGPKPRAQYHDSYEYRSDWSPGFFAEFEQRRGYRLQTELPALFSKNPDEHAARVLCDYRQTVSEIMAEESLPAWTQWSHDHGFITRNQAHGSPGNWLDLYAAADIPETEMFHSDRNKLISKFASSAAHVSGKPLVSAETGTWLEEHFTEKLADVKYLFDDLFLSGINHVFYHGCCYSPDEAGWPGWHFYASLEMNPRNPIWHDAAAVNAYAARCQAILQSGQPDNDILLYWPIADFWMQPGDKLLPQFTVHARDWFEGQPIGRTAKELWERGHAFDYVSDAQLQMAKVATQGEIQMPGGKYQVVVVPECQFIPLATFKQLLALAETGATVIFQNQLPADVSGGMKHQREEFASLRSRLKFQKKQSGRAILGKGWVYVCSLAEGLTSTREPMLDAGLSFVRRSFDGGWNYFIANRTPTHFDGWITLARPAKFTVILDPMTGATGVAATNAAGKIHLQLAAGESVILRAFADKQVAGPAWNYWRTNGQPVELAGPWKVTFLAGGPTLPADFQTARPASWTTFPDTNTQAFAGTANYTITFAAPAAAGKSFELKLGDVRQSARVRVNGKDYGTLLTPPFRVVVDDLKLTGNMLEVEVTSVAANRIRDLDRRGVKWKTFRDINMVDINYKPFDAANWPVTDCGLLGPVTLTPVVSK
;
A
#
# COMPACT_ATOMS: atom_id res chain seq x y z
N MET A 1 25.40 41.04 43.63
CA MET A 1 25.66 39.74 42.97
C MET A 1 25.38 38.61 43.97
N ASN A 2 24.25 37.93 43.93
CA ASN A 2 23.90 36.70 44.68
C ASN A 2 22.40 36.61 45.00
N ARG A 3 21.51 36.96 44.02
CA ARG A 3 20.08 36.65 44.17
C ARG A 3 19.46 35.97 42.94
N HIS A 4 20.20 35.83 41.82
CA HIS A 4 19.67 35.21 40.57
C HIS A 4 20.10 33.77 40.34
N ARG A 5 20.88 33.14 41.26
CA ARG A 5 21.30 31.73 41.12
C ARG A 5 20.45 30.70 41.91
N ARG A 6 19.46 31.17 42.70
CA ARG A 6 18.60 30.23 43.48
C ARG A 6 17.20 30.00 42.90
N LEU A 7 16.80 30.72 41.84
CA LEU A 7 15.52 30.47 41.12
C LEU A 7 15.64 29.49 39.94
N SER A 8 16.85 29.27 39.41
CA SER A 8 17.06 28.35 38.26
C SER A 8 17.22 26.89 38.68
N LEU A 9 17.39 26.58 39.97
CA LEU A 9 17.46 25.19 40.45
C LEU A 9 16.11 24.67 41.02
N ALA A 10 15.13 25.53 41.23
CA ALA A 10 13.80 25.12 41.70
C ALA A 10 12.83 24.78 40.55
N LEU A 11 13.10 25.23 39.30
CA LEU A 11 12.31 24.88 38.12
C LEU A 11 12.81 23.61 37.41
N ALA A 12 14.01 23.14 37.70
CA ALA A 12 14.52 21.87 37.14
C ALA A 12 14.12 20.61 37.95
N ALA A 13 13.56 20.80 39.14
CA ALA A 13 13.15 19.71 40.05
C ALA A 13 11.64 19.38 39.97
N LEU A 14 10.87 20.09 39.13
CA LEU A 14 9.41 19.90 39.04
C LEU A 14 8.98 19.19 37.74
N PHE A 15 9.89 18.66 36.94
CA PHE A 15 9.60 17.85 35.74
C PHE A 15 10.10 16.41 35.82
N LEU A 16 10.47 15.92 36.97
CA LEU A 16 10.57 14.48 37.25
C LEU A 16 9.30 14.04 38.01
N ALA A 17 8.14 14.28 37.44
CA ALA A 17 6.99 13.44 37.72
C ALA A 17 7.35 12.07 37.11
N ILE A 18 7.83 11.17 37.96
CA ILE A 18 7.84 9.73 37.71
C ILE A 18 6.39 9.38 37.46
N THR A 19 5.99 9.36 36.18
CA THR A 19 4.86 8.56 35.76
C THR A 19 5.29 7.13 36.10
N ALA A 20 4.87 6.62 37.23
CA ALA A 20 4.80 5.19 37.47
C ALA A 20 3.94 4.69 36.32
N PHE A 21 4.58 4.09 35.30
CA PHE A 21 3.88 3.28 34.33
C PHE A 21 3.18 2.21 35.13
N ALA A 22 1.87 2.37 35.36
CA ALA A 22 1.06 1.23 35.72
C ALA A 22 1.40 0.13 34.71
N ALA A 23 1.84 -1.02 35.19
CA ALA A 23 2.21 -2.12 34.32
C ALA A 23 1.02 -2.36 33.37
N GLU A 24 1.23 -2.13 32.07
CA GLU A 24 0.15 -2.30 31.08
C GLU A 24 -0.49 -3.68 31.29
N ASP A 25 -1.81 -3.71 31.33
CA ASP A 25 -2.56 -4.95 31.41
C ASP A 25 -2.25 -5.78 30.14
N PRO A 26 -1.66 -6.99 30.29
CA PRO A 26 -1.31 -7.82 29.15
C PRO A 26 -2.48 -8.20 28.24
N LEU A 27 -3.71 -8.14 28.76
CA LEU A 27 -4.94 -8.45 28.04
C LEU A 27 -5.56 -7.22 27.38
N ALA A 28 -5.11 -6.01 27.70
CA ALA A 28 -5.68 -4.80 27.13
C ALA A 28 -5.23 -4.59 25.67
N TRP A 29 -6.16 -4.11 24.86
CA TRP A 29 -5.83 -3.56 23.54
C TRP A 29 -5.04 -2.26 23.69
N PRO A 30 -4.08 -1.97 22.78
CA PRO A 30 -3.51 -0.65 22.68
C PRO A 30 -4.60 0.42 22.42
N PRO A 31 -4.37 1.69 22.78
CA PRO A 31 -5.33 2.77 22.53
C PRO A 31 -5.73 2.87 21.05
N ILE A 32 -7.01 2.97 20.78
CA ILE A 32 -7.53 3.26 19.44
C ILE A 32 -7.53 4.78 19.23
N THR A 33 -6.74 5.26 18.30
CA THR A 33 -6.59 6.67 17.95
C THR A 33 -7.08 6.94 16.53
N ALA A 34 -7.16 8.21 16.12
CA ALA A 34 -7.43 8.54 14.71
C ALA A 34 -6.47 7.82 13.76
N GLN A 35 -5.18 7.75 14.10
CA GLN A 35 -4.15 7.13 13.27
C GLN A 35 -4.31 5.61 13.17
N THR A 36 -4.80 4.93 14.21
CA THR A 36 -5.00 3.47 14.20
C THR A 36 -6.30 3.03 13.55
N LYS A 37 -7.24 3.94 13.28
CA LYS A 37 -8.45 3.67 12.51
C LYS A 37 -8.16 3.69 11.02
N PRO A 38 -8.95 3.01 10.16
CA PRO A 38 -8.84 3.17 8.72
C PRO A 38 -9.22 4.58 8.28
N TRP A 39 -8.58 5.07 7.23
CA TRP A 39 -8.90 6.35 6.59
C TRP A 39 -9.51 6.11 5.23
N ALA A 40 -9.95 7.16 4.51
CA ALA A 40 -10.53 7.04 3.18
C ALA A 40 -10.07 8.18 2.26
N PHE A 41 -9.84 7.86 0.98
CA PHE A 41 -9.79 8.85 -0.08
C PHE A 41 -11.16 9.51 -0.18
N ASN A 42 -11.17 10.84 -0.23
CA ASN A 42 -12.39 11.64 -0.29
C ASN A 42 -12.32 12.59 -1.51
N TRP A 43 -12.94 12.16 -2.59
CA TRP A 43 -12.91 12.92 -3.84
C TRP A 43 -13.89 14.07 -3.81
N TRP A 44 -13.39 15.27 -4.06
CA TRP A 44 -14.16 16.50 -4.17
C TRP A 44 -14.40 16.82 -5.64
N MET A 45 -15.49 16.35 -6.21
CA MET A 45 -15.85 16.57 -7.62
C MET A 45 -16.17 18.04 -7.88
N GLY A 46 -15.32 18.68 -8.74
CA GLY A 46 -15.38 20.11 -8.99
C GLY A 46 -15.09 20.96 -7.76
N SER A 47 -14.64 20.31 -6.67
CA SER A 47 -14.62 20.90 -5.32
C SER A 47 -15.96 21.58 -4.97
N ALA A 48 -17.09 21.07 -5.49
CA ALA A 48 -18.43 21.56 -5.23
C ALA A 48 -18.91 21.13 -3.84
N VAL A 49 -18.19 21.58 -2.82
CA VAL A 49 -18.41 21.28 -1.41
C VAL A 49 -18.96 22.49 -0.67
N ASP A 50 -19.66 22.25 0.43
CA ASP A 50 -20.11 23.28 1.35
C ASP A 50 -19.99 22.83 2.80
N LYS A 51 -19.99 23.79 3.72
CA LYS A 51 -19.75 23.55 5.14
C LYS A 51 -20.77 22.60 5.77
N THR A 52 -22.05 22.73 5.43
CA THR A 52 -23.11 21.92 6.01
C THR A 52 -22.96 20.45 5.60
N ASN A 53 -22.80 20.19 4.31
CA ASN A 53 -22.66 18.84 3.80
C ASN A 53 -21.33 18.19 4.22
N LEU A 54 -20.21 18.97 4.29
CA LEU A 54 -18.94 18.48 4.82
C LEU A 54 -19.07 18.05 6.29
N THR A 55 -19.77 18.84 7.13
CA THR A 55 -20.04 18.48 8.52
C THR A 55 -20.84 17.19 8.61
N HIS A 56 -21.97 17.08 7.87
CA HIS A 56 -22.80 15.89 7.89
C HIS A 56 -22.08 14.64 7.45
N GLU A 57 -21.24 14.71 6.41
CA GLU A 57 -20.48 13.55 5.95
C GLU A 57 -19.42 13.13 6.96
N LEU A 58 -18.65 14.07 7.51
CA LEU A 58 -17.61 13.76 8.50
C LEU A 58 -18.23 13.16 9.78
N GLU A 59 -19.39 13.60 10.21
CA GLU A 59 -20.13 12.99 11.32
C GLU A 59 -20.51 11.52 11.02
N ARG A 60 -20.99 11.24 9.81
CA ARG A 60 -21.28 9.86 9.36
C ARG A 60 -20.02 9.01 9.31
N TYR A 61 -18.89 9.57 8.84
CA TYR A 61 -17.60 8.87 8.78
C TYR A 61 -17.05 8.58 10.18
N ALA A 62 -17.08 9.54 11.08
CA ALA A 62 -16.68 9.36 12.48
C ALA A 62 -17.52 8.28 13.18
N ALA A 63 -18.86 8.32 12.98
CA ALA A 63 -19.78 7.34 13.55
C ALA A 63 -19.54 5.92 13.02
N ALA A 64 -19.11 5.77 11.77
CA ALA A 64 -18.71 4.49 11.20
C ALA A 64 -17.29 4.06 11.63
N GLY A 65 -16.57 4.86 12.40
CA GLY A 65 -15.25 4.52 12.92
C GLY A 65 -14.07 4.80 11.99
N LEU A 66 -14.21 5.67 10.98
CA LEU A 66 -13.08 6.19 10.22
C LEU A 66 -12.22 7.12 11.08
N GLY A 67 -10.90 7.07 10.87
CA GLY A 67 -9.91 7.90 11.56
C GLY A 67 -9.57 9.19 10.85
N GLY A 68 -9.92 9.29 9.57
CA GLY A 68 -9.62 10.48 8.77
C GLY A 68 -10.03 10.34 7.32
N ILE A 69 -9.84 11.43 6.59
CA ILE A 69 -10.04 11.52 5.15
C ILE A 69 -8.79 12.04 4.44
N HIS A 70 -8.68 11.74 3.16
CA HIS A 70 -7.68 12.30 2.27
C HIS A 70 -8.40 13.07 1.16
N ILE A 71 -8.29 14.39 1.17
CA ILE A 71 -8.95 15.28 0.20
C ILE A 71 -8.25 15.21 -1.14
N ILE A 72 -9.00 14.89 -2.20
CA ILE A 72 -8.54 14.86 -3.58
C ILE A 72 -9.51 15.68 -4.44
N PRO A 73 -9.16 16.91 -4.85
CA PRO A 73 -9.95 17.67 -5.82
C PRO A 73 -9.89 16.99 -7.19
N ILE A 74 -11.03 16.76 -7.81
CA ILE A 74 -11.12 16.16 -9.16
C ILE A 74 -12.13 16.89 -10.02
N TYR A 75 -12.20 16.54 -11.32
CA TYR A 75 -13.21 17.05 -12.25
C TYR A 75 -14.62 17.07 -11.62
N GLY A 76 -15.56 17.73 -12.26
CA GLY A 76 -16.84 18.02 -11.63
C GLY A 76 -17.97 17.03 -11.90
N ALA A 77 -19.04 17.15 -11.12
CA ALA A 77 -20.34 16.50 -11.34
C ALA A 77 -21.25 17.36 -12.23
N LYS A 78 -21.90 16.74 -13.23
CA LYS A 78 -22.83 17.42 -14.16
C LYS A 78 -24.05 17.97 -13.41
N GLY A 79 -24.40 19.20 -13.69
CA GLY A 79 -25.51 19.91 -13.06
C GLY A 79 -25.15 20.65 -11.78
N PHE A 80 -23.87 20.59 -11.36
CA PHE A 80 -23.34 21.28 -10.19
C PHE A 80 -22.25 22.30 -10.55
N GLU A 81 -22.08 22.63 -11.84
CA GLU A 81 -21.03 23.50 -12.34
C GLU A 81 -21.02 24.89 -11.67
N SER A 82 -22.16 25.40 -11.28
CA SER A 82 -22.27 26.69 -10.59
C SER A 82 -21.74 26.69 -9.15
N LYS A 83 -21.46 25.49 -8.59
CA LYS A 83 -20.90 25.29 -7.25
C LYS A 83 -19.41 24.94 -7.28
N TYR A 84 -18.77 24.89 -8.45
CA TYR A 84 -17.37 24.55 -8.56
C TYR A 84 -16.48 25.61 -7.93
N ILE A 85 -15.49 25.15 -7.17
CA ILE A 85 -14.51 26.00 -6.51
C ILE A 85 -13.14 25.71 -7.11
N ASN A 86 -12.44 26.76 -7.54
CA ASN A 86 -11.11 26.64 -8.10
C ASN A 86 -10.10 26.21 -7.05
N TYR A 87 -9.27 25.22 -7.38
CA TYR A 87 -8.24 24.69 -6.52
C TYR A 87 -7.27 25.79 -6.06
N LEU A 88 -6.90 25.75 -4.77
CA LEU A 88 -6.06 26.73 -4.07
C LEU A 88 -6.61 28.18 -4.03
N SER A 89 -7.85 28.45 -4.51
CA SER A 89 -8.46 29.74 -4.29
C SER A 89 -8.73 30.00 -2.80
N PRO A 90 -8.91 31.26 -2.35
CA PRO A 90 -9.27 31.55 -0.96
C PRO A 90 -10.51 30.79 -0.47
N GLU A 91 -11.51 30.61 -1.34
CA GLU A 91 -12.71 29.84 -1.03
C GLU A 91 -12.41 28.35 -0.87
N TRP A 92 -11.55 27.80 -1.72
CA TRP A 92 -11.10 26.41 -1.59
C TRP A 92 -10.33 26.19 -0.27
N MET A 93 -9.42 27.10 0.06
CA MET A 93 -8.66 27.06 1.33
C MET A 93 -9.59 27.17 2.54
N GLU A 94 -10.70 27.95 2.44
CA GLU A 94 -11.71 28.02 3.49
C GLU A 94 -12.44 26.66 3.66
N MET A 95 -12.85 26.01 2.58
CA MET A 95 -13.52 24.71 2.64
C MET A 95 -12.60 23.60 3.16
N MET A 96 -11.34 23.58 2.72
CA MET A 96 -10.32 22.68 3.24
C MET A 96 -10.13 22.88 4.76
N GLY A 97 -10.01 24.14 5.19
CA GLY A 97 -9.88 24.47 6.61
C GLY A 97 -11.10 24.08 7.43
N TRP A 98 -12.30 24.25 6.87
CA TRP A 98 -13.53 23.78 7.50
C TRP A 98 -13.51 22.26 7.68
N ALA A 99 -13.17 21.52 6.65
CA ALA A 99 -13.06 20.06 6.73
C ALA A 99 -12.07 19.61 7.79
N VAL A 100 -10.88 20.29 7.88
CA VAL A 100 -9.88 19.99 8.93
C VAL A 100 -10.41 20.29 10.32
N ALA A 101 -11.08 21.45 10.53
CA ALA A 101 -11.64 21.82 11.83
C ALA A 101 -12.72 20.83 12.29
N GLU A 102 -13.64 20.46 11.39
CA GLU A 102 -14.69 19.49 11.69
C GLU A 102 -14.14 18.08 11.96
N ALA A 103 -13.16 17.65 11.17
CA ALA A 103 -12.47 16.38 11.42
C ALA A 103 -11.82 16.38 12.81
N GLN A 104 -11.11 17.45 13.19
CA GLN A 104 -10.51 17.59 14.52
C GLN A 104 -11.57 17.57 15.64
N ARG A 105 -12.69 18.26 15.45
CA ARG A 105 -13.84 18.23 16.39
C ARG A 105 -14.35 16.80 16.63
N LEU A 106 -14.30 15.97 15.60
CA LEU A 106 -14.76 14.57 15.63
C LEU A 106 -13.67 13.57 16.00
N GLY A 107 -12.45 14.03 16.35
CA GLY A 107 -11.32 13.16 16.65
C GLY A 107 -10.79 12.42 15.43
N MET A 108 -10.89 13.00 14.24
CA MET A 108 -10.39 12.53 12.96
C MET A 108 -9.23 13.41 12.45
N GLY A 109 -8.48 12.90 11.47
CA GLY A 109 -7.46 13.65 10.77
C GLY A 109 -7.80 13.93 9.31
N VAL A 110 -7.00 14.79 8.66
CA VAL A 110 -7.13 15.10 7.24
C VAL A 110 -5.75 15.07 6.60
N ASP A 111 -5.61 14.37 5.47
CA ASP A 111 -4.51 14.49 4.51
C ASP A 111 -5.02 15.18 3.24
N MET A 112 -4.12 15.66 2.37
CA MET A 112 -4.49 16.17 1.07
C MET A 112 -3.46 15.81 -0.01
N THR A 113 -3.89 15.69 -1.24
CA THR A 113 -2.97 15.55 -2.38
C THR A 113 -2.25 16.87 -2.66
N THR A 114 -0.94 16.79 -3.02
CA THR A 114 -0.21 17.96 -3.54
C THR A 114 -0.50 18.09 -5.02
N GLY A 115 -1.64 18.63 -5.34
CA GLY A 115 -2.18 18.75 -6.69
C GLY A 115 -3.70 18.67 -6.71
N SER A 116 -4.25 18.61 -7.89
CA SER A 116 -5.64 18.25 -8.13
C SER A 116 -5.65 17.04 -9.08
N GLY A 117 -6.51 16.07 -8.84
CA GLY A 117 -6.38 14.76 -9.50
C GLY A 117 -5.08 14.06 -9.08
N TRP A 118 -4.37 13.45 -10.04
CA TRP A 118 -3.07 12.82 -9.80
C TRP A 118 -2.19 12.90 -11.04
N CYS A 119 -1.03 12.70 -10.95
CA CYS A 119 0.28 13.00 -10.50
C CYS A 119 0.55 14.51 -10.19
N PHE A 120 1.76 14.85 -9.77
CA PHE A 120 2.16 16.27 -9.64
C PHE A 120 2.04 17.00 -10.97
N GLY A 121 1.53 18.23 -10.92
CA GLY A 121 1.34 19.07 -12.07
C GLY A 121 0.31 20.17 -11.82
N GLY A 122 0.03 20.96 -12.84
CA GLY A 122 -0.94 22.05 -12.75
C GLY A 122 -0.65 23.20 -13.71
N PRO A 123 -1.42 24.29 -13.61
CA PRO A 123 -1.33 25.43 -14.52
C PRO A 123 -0.01 26.20 -14.41
N GLN A 124 0.72 26.05 -13.30
CA GLN A 124 2.03 26.68 -13.07
C GLN A 124 3.19 25.99 -13.79
N VAL A 125 3.01 24.75 -14.25
CA VAL A 125 4.06 23.99 -14.91
C VAL A 125 4.23 24.45 -16.34
N THR A 126 5.41 25.00 -16.67
CA THR A 126 5.76 25.48 -18.01
C THR A 126 6.14 24.34 -18.95
N ASP A 127 6.21 24.59 -20.25
CA ASP A 127 6.64 23.58 -21.24
C ASP A 127 8.05 23.01 -20.94
N GLN A 128 8.94 23.81 -20.35
CA GLN A 128 10.29 23.41 -19.98
C GLN A 128 10.30 22.47 -18.74
N GLU A 129 9.38 22.68 -17.83
CA GLU A 129 9.22 21.91 -16.58
C GLU A 129 8.29 20.71 -16.74
N ALA A 130 7.57 20.67 -17.86
CA ALA A 130 6.63 19.61 -18.18
C ALA A 130 7.34 18.26 -18.34
N ASN A 131 6.65 17.22 -17.92
CA ASN A 131 6.99 15.85 -18.24
C ASN A 131 7.36 15.69 -19.72
N ALA A 132 8.60 15.27 -20.03
CA ALA A 132 9.19 15.38 -21.36
C ALA A 132 9.86 14.11 -21.86
N ASN A 133 9.87 13.95 -23.17
CA ASN A 133 10.59 12.87 -23.84
C ASN A 133 11.78 13.41 -24.65
N VAL A 134 12.84 12.62 -24.70
CA VAL A 134 13.97 12.88 -25.57
C VAL A 134 13.53 12.84 -27.04
N VAL A 135 14.09 13.76 -27.82
CA VAL A 135 13.97 13.78 -29.29
C VAL A 135 15.35 13.57 -29.87
N VAL A 136 15.54 12.48 -30.57
CA VAL A 136 16.79 12.10 -31.22
C VAL A 136 16.61 12.25 -32.73
N LYS A 137 17.48 13.04 -33.34
CA LYS A 137 17.59 13.11 -34.81
C LYS A 137 19.01 12.74 -35.22
N THR A 138 19.13 11.90 -36.24
CA THR A 138 20.42 11.47 -36.77
C THR A 138 20.59 11.93 -38.22
N TYR A 139 21.81 12.30 -38.56
CA TYR A 139 22.19 12.69 -39.89
C TYR A 139 23.50 12.01 -40.30
N GLU A 140 23.64 11.65 -41.54
CA GLU A 140 24.87 11.12 -42.09
C GLU A 140 25.55 12.17 -43.00
N LEU A 141 26.85 12.35 -42.83
CA LEU A 141 27.66 13.19 -43.66
C LEU A 141 28.86 12.42 -44.23
N LYS A 142 29.13 12.52 -45.53
CA LYS A 142 30.31 11.95 -46.17
C LYS A 142 31.50 12.87 -46.06
N ALA A 143 32.69 12.33 -46.26
CA ALA A 143 33.92 13.14 -46.30
C ALA A 143 33.79 14.35 -47.23
N GLY A 144 34.09 15.54 -46.73
CA GLY A 144 33.99 16.82 -47.45
C GLY A 144 32.57 17.41 -47.55
N GLU A 145 31.52 16.69 -47.20
CA GLU A 145 30.17 17.20 -47.21
C GLU A 145 29.95 18.17 -46.01
N GLN A 146 29.34 19.33 -46.25
CA GLN A 146 29.05 20.30 -45.22
C GLN A 146 27.69 20.04 -44.57
N MET A 147 27.61 20.29 -43.26
CA MET A 147 26.35 20.27 -42.54
C MET A 147 25.40 21.33 -43.08
N SER A 148 24.27 20.93 -43.64
CA SER A 148 23.25 21.82 -44.19
C SER A 148 22.05 22.05 -43.29
N GLN A 149 21.93 21.23 -42.23
CA GLN A 149 20.82 21.32 -41.29
C GLN A 149 21.03 22.50 -40.32
N LYS A 150 19.91 23.17 -39.98
CA LYS A 150 19.93 24.23 -38.96
C LYS A 150 19.40 23.69 -37.64
N PHE A 151 20.01 24.15 -36.55
CA PHE A 151 19.71 23.73 -35.19
C PHE A 151 19.36 24.95 -34.32
N SER A 152 18.32 24.82 -33.49
CA SER A 152 18.07 25.84 -32.47
C SER A 152 19.10 25.72 -31.37
N ARG A 153 19.86 26.77 -31.12
CA ARG A 153 20.86 26.80 -30.03
C ARG A 153 20.22 26.61 -28.64
N GLU A 154 19.00 27.10 -28.45
CA GLU A 154 18.28 27.03 -27.18
C GLU A 154 17.65 25.66 -26.97
N ALA A 155 17.15 25.00 -28.03
CA ALA A 155 16.45 23.72 -27.92
C ALA A 155 17.40 22.52 -28.04
N THR A 156 18.60 22.67 -28.65
CA THR A 156 19.55 21.57 -28.84
C THR A 156 20.41 21.39 -27.60
N GLN A 157 20.21 20.29 -26.89
CA GLN A 157 20.95 19.98 -25.67
C GLN A 157 22.29 19.29 -25.95
N ALA A 158 22.41 18.55 -27.05
CA ALA A 158 23.68 18.03 -27.57
C ALA A 158 23.61 17.87 -29.08
N LEU A 159 24.71 18.23 -29.75
CA LEU A 159 24.98 17.93 -31.14
C LEU A 159 26.36 17.30 -31.24
N VAL A 160 26.41 16.01 -31.58
CA VAL A 160 27.64 15.23 -31.52
C VAL A 160 27.83 14.45 -32.81
N ALA A 161 29.04 14.59 -33.40
CA ALA A 161 29.44 13.89 -34.61
C ALA A 161 30.33 12.69 -34.26
N TYR A 162 30.02 11.51 -34.76
CA TYR A 162 30.77 10.27 -34.52
C TYR A 162 31.41 9.78 -35.80
N ALA A 163 32.71 9.57 -35.74
CA ALA A 163 33.51 8.96 -36.79
C ALA A 163 33.25 7.45 -36.89
N PRO A 164 33.59 6.79 -38.00
CA PRO A 164 33.50 5.35 -38.14
C PRO A 164 34.30 4.54 -37.15
N ASP A 165 35.36 5.10 -36.57
CA ASP A 165 36.19 4.51 -35.53
C ASP A 165 35.66 4.75 -34.11
N GLY A 166 34.47 5.40 -33.98
CA GLY A 166 33.84 5.70 -32.69
C GLY A 166 34.29 7.02 -32.06
N LYS A 167 35.24 7.77 -32.63
CA LYS A 167 35.66 9.07 -32.11
C LYS A 167 34.50 10.06 -32.17
N ALA A 168 34.16 10.66 -31.00
CA ALA A 168 33.13 11.69 -30.91
C ALA A 168 33.72 13.10 -30.95
N ILE A 169 33.02 14.02 -31.64
CA ILE A 169 33.29 15.47 -31.63
C ILE A 169 31.99 16.18 -31.24
N GLU A 170 32.03 16.92 -30.14
CA GLU A 170 30.90 17.75 -29.74
C GLU A 170 30.81 19.03 -30.53
N LEU A 171 29.66 19.33 -31.10
CA LEU A 171 29.40 20.48 -31.93
C LEU A 171 28.37 21.44 -31.30
N THR A 172 27.85 21.17 -30.14
CA THR A 172 26.74 21.92 -29.47
C THR A 172 27.09 23.42 -29.37
N ASP A 173 28.29 23.76 -28.91
CA ASP A 173 28.72 25.13 -28.72
C ASP A 173 29.10 25.85 -30.04
N THR A 174 29.17 25.10 -31.14
CA THR A 174 29.47 25.66 -32.47
C THR A 174 28.20 26.12 -33.22
N ILE A 175 27.00 25.81 -32.65
CA ILE A 175 25.74 26.27 -33.23
C ILE A 175 25.71 27.81 -33.18
N THR A 176 25.65 28.41 -34.32
CA THR A 176 25.56 29.89 -34.46
C THR A 176 24.17 30.39 -34.07
N THR A 177 24.01 31.70 -33.90
CA THR A 177 22.70 32.35 -33.65
C THR A 177 21.70 32.12 -34.80
N ASN A 178 22.18 31.89 -36.04
CA ASN A 178 21.34 31.54 -37.17
C ASN A 178 21.06 30.06 -37.30
N GLY A 179 21.58 29.26 -36.39
CA GLY A 179 21.43 27.79 -36.35
C GLY A 179 22.40 27.03 -37.25
N ASP A 180 23.37 27.66 -37.85
CA ASP A 180 24.35 27.04 -38.73
C ASP A 180 25.44 26.35 -37.87
N VAL A 181 25.98 25.24 -38.39
CA VAL A 181 27.09 24.51 -37.79
C VAL A 181 28.15 24.25 -38.84
N ALA A 182 29.34 24.79 -38.62
CA ALA A 182 30.48 24.63 -39.54
C ALA A 182 31.17 23.28 -39.25
N PHE A 183 30.67 22.22 -39.82
CA PHE A 183 31.25 20.86 -39.70
C PHE A 183 31.25 20.15 -41.04
N SER A 184 32.38 19.52 -41.37
CA SER A 184 32.56 18.62 -42.51
C SER A 184 33.46 17.46 -42.10
N PRO A 185 33.08 16.22 -42.32
CA PRO A 185 33.92 15.07 -42.00
C PRO A 185 35.22 15.07 -42.77
N PRO A 186 36.38 14.83 -42.13
CA PRO A 186 37.68 14.79 -42.84
C PRO A 186 37.85 13.49 -43.66
N SER A 187 37.17 12.41 -43.30
CA SER A 187 37.23 11.13 -43.99
C SER A 187 36.02 10.25 -43.61
N GLY A 188 35.64 9.32 -44.45
CA GLY A 188 34.59 8.34 -44.20
C GLY A 188 33.17 8.93 -44.14
N ILE A 189 32.27 8.18 -43.53
CA ILE A 189 30.88 8.62 -43.26
C ILE A 189 30.75 8.82 -41.74
N TRP A 190 30.33 9.97 -41.32
CA TRP A 190 30.10 10.31 -39.93
C TRP A 190 28.59 10.37 -39.64
N THR A 191 28.20 9.88 -38.45
CA THR A 191 26.83 9.99 -37.97
C THR A 191 26.73 11.09 -36.93
N ILE A 192 25.82 12.03 -37.13
CA ILE A 192 25.60 13.16 -36.22
C ILE A 192 24.30 12.91 -35.45
N TYR A 193 24.37 12.98 -34.12
CA TYR A 193 23.24 12.94 -33.22
C TYR A 193 22.89 14.34 -32.74
N ALA A 194 21.64 14.76 -32.95
CA ALA A 194 21.08 15.97 -32.39
C ALA A 194 20.03 15.59 -31.33
N ILE A 195 20.29 16.00 -30.10
CA ILE A 195 19.44 15.71 -28.93
C ILE A 195 18.72 16.97 -28.52
N SER A 196 17.40 16.86 -28.40
CA SER A 196 16.52 17.86 -27.81
C SER A 196 15.44 17.15 -26.99
N GLN A 197 14.53 17.92 -26.40
CA GLN A 197 13.36 17.35 -25.73
C GLN A 197 12.07 17.98 -26.22
N LYS A 198 10.96 17.33 -25.93
CA LYS A 198 9.62 17.89 -26.11
C LYS A 198 8.72 17.44 -24.94
N PRO A 199 7.73 18.25 -24.52
CA PRO A 199 6.70 17.81 -23.59
C PRO A 199 6.06 16.51 -24.07
N SER A 200 5.83 15.59 -23.14
CA SER A 200 5.22 14.27 -23.45
C SER A 200 3.76 14.37 -23.92
N GLY A 201 3.14 15.53 -23.72
CA GLY A 201 1.72 15.74 -23.95
C GLY A 201 0.83 15.34 -22.78
N GLN A 202 1.40 14.82 -21.70
CA GLN A 202 0.61 14.42 -20.54
C GLN A 202 0.19 15.64 -19.70
N LYS A 203 -1.09 15.68 -19.39
CA LYS A 203 -1.68 16.60 -18.41
C LYS A 203 -2.10 15.86 -17.16
N VAL A 204 -2.23 16.61 -16.06
CA VAL A 204 -2.74 16.08 -14.79
C VAL A 204 -4.03 15.30 -15.03
N LYS A 205 -4.06 14.06 -14.56
CA LYS A 205 -5.24 13.21 -14.69
C LYS A 205 -6.35 13.66 -13.75
N ARG A 206 -7.56 13.71 -14.25
CA ARG A 206 -8.76 13.99 -13.45
C ARG A 206 -8.68 15.32 -12.69
N ALA A 207 -7.94 16.28 -13.18
CA ALA A 207 -7.77 17.57 -12.52
C ALA A 207 -9.11 18.24 -12.19
N GLY A 208 -9.21 18.83 -11.01
CA GLY A 208 -10.30 19.69 -10.60
C GLY A 208 -10.19 21.09 -11.21
N PRO A 209 -11.25 21.92 -11.14
CA PRO A 209 -11.23 23.28 -11.65
C PRO A 209 -10.08 24.10 -11.09
N GLY A 210 -9.33 24.76 -11.96
CA GLY A 210 -8.15 25.56 -11.61
C GLY A 210 -6.87 24.76 -11.34
N GLY A 211 -6.90 23.44 -11.51
CA GLY A 211 -5.75 22.56 -11.35
C GLY A 211 -5.28 21.91 -12.64
N GLU A 212 -5.91 22.25 -13.79
CA GLU A 212 -5.55 21.69 -15.09
C GLU A 212 -4.20 22.24 -15.56
N GLY A 213 -3.33 21.37 -16.05
CA GLY A 213 -2.01 21.76 -16.55
C GLY A 213 -1.17 20.57 -16.95
N TRP A 214 0.10 20.82 -17.24
CA TRP A 214 1.07 19.78 -17.52
C TRP A 214 1.40 18.96 -16.28
N MET A 215 1.68 17.68 -16.46
CA MET A 215 2.38 16.89 -15.44
C MET A 215 3.81 17.38 -15.29
N LEU A 216 4.29 17.41 -14.04
CA LEU A 216 5.63 17.84 -13.67
C LEU A 216 6.69 16.84 -14.15
N ASN A 217 7.88 17.31 -14.53
CA ASN A 217 9.02 16.48 -14.83
C ASN A 217 9.84 16.18 -13.55
N LEU A 218 9.67 14.99 -12.99
CA LEU A 218 10.42 14.57 -11.78
C LEU A 218 11.89 14.24 -12.04
N ILE A 219 12.34 14.20 -13.30
CA ILE A 219 13.76 14.07 -13.68
C ILE A 219 14.44 15.44 -13.76
N TYR A 220 13.69 16.52 -13.46
CA TYR A 220 14.18 17.91 -13.46
C TYR A 220 13.93 18.56 -12.09
N PRO A 221 14.83 18.39 -11.12
CA PRO A 221 14.64 18.90 -9.75
C PRO A 221 14.25 20.38 -9.63
N PRO A 222 14.78 21.32 -10.45
CA PRO A 222 14.36 22.71 -10.38
C PRO A 222 12.85 22.93 -10.59
N ALA A 223 12.19 22.08 -11.39
CA ALA A 223 10.76 22.17 -11.64
C ALA A 223 9.93 21.97 -10.37
N MET A 224 10.41 21.17 -9.41
CA MET A 224 9.73 20.94 -8.13
C MET A 224 9.62 22.24 -7.32
N ALA A 225 10.67 23.06 -7.28
CA ALA A 225 10.65 24.31 -6.55
C ALA A 225 9.62 25.30 -7.12
N ASP A 226 9.52 25.38 -8.45
CA ASP A 226 8.57 26.25 -9.13
C ASP A 226 7.12 25.72 -9.01
N PHE A 227 6.94 24.42 -9.11
CA PHE A 227 5.65 23.75 -8.88
C PHE A 227 5.08 24.07 -7.50
N LEU A 228 5.89 24.16 -6.46
CA LEU A 228 5.45 24.38 -5.08
C LEU A 228 5.15 25.87 -4.74
N LYS A 229 5.51 26.83 -5.60
CA LYS A 229 5.27 28.27 -5.36
C LYS A 229 3.81 28.63 -5.08
N PRO A 230 2.80 28.17 -5.86
CA PRO A 230 1.40 28.46 -5.57
C PRO A 230 0.93 27.92 -4.22
N TYR A 231 1.42 26.75 -3.82
CA TYR A 231 1.11 26.16 -2.51
C TYR A 231 1.71 27.01 -1.38
N THR A 232 2.97 27.42 -1.53
CA THR A 232 3.62 28.34 -0.58
C THR A 232 2.80 29.62 -0.43
N ALA A 233 2.35 30.22 -1.52
CA ALA A 233 1.54 31.44 -1.50
C ALA A 233 0.17 31.22 -0.83
N ALA A 234 -0.52 30.12 -1.16
CA ALA A 234 -1.82 29.79 -0.58
C ALA A 234 -1.72 29.57 0.94
N PHE A 235 -0.75 28.78 1.41
CA PHE A 235 -0.58 28.50 2.82
C PHE A 235 0.04 29.66 3.61
N ALA A 236 0.81 30.56 2.98
CA ALA A 236 1.31 31.77 3.61
C ALA A 236 0.19 32.78 3.95
N SER A 237 -0.86 32.83 3.14
CA SER A 237 -2.04 33.68 3.35
C SER A 237 -3.11 33.02 4.25
N TYR A 238 -2.95 31.74 4.58
CA TYR A 238 -3.93 30.94 5.29
C TYR A 238 -3.56 30.75 6.78
N ASN A 239 -4.45 31.17 7.68
CA ASN A 239 -4.25 31.11 9.14
C ASN A 239 -5.11 30.05 9.85
N GLY A 240 -5.83 29.22 9.09
CA GLY A 240 -6.69 28.16 9.64
C GLY A 240 -5.95 26.86 9.96
N PRO A 241 -6.68 25.82 10.41
CA PRO A 241 -6.12 24.51 10.64
C PRO A 241 -5.67 23.84 9.34
N LYS A 242 -4.53 23.13 9.39
CA LYS A 242 -3.89 22.51 8.23
C LYS A 242 -4.09 21.00 8.23
N PRO A 243 -4.11 20.35 7.05
CA PRO A 243 -4.00 18.90 6.92
C PRO A 243 -2.73 18.35 7.59
N ARG A 244 -2.74 17.06 7.96
CA ARG A 244 -1.57 16.37 8.54
C ARG A 244 -0.48 16.13 7.50
N ALA A 245 -0.87 15.63 6.32
CA ALA A 245 0.09 15.19 5.30
C ALA A 245 -0.25 15.75 3.91
N GLN A 246 0.82 15.90 3.13
CA GLN A 246 0.80 16.06 1.69
C GLN A 246 0.98 14.70 1.04
N TYR A 247 0.37 14.47 -0.12
CA TYR A 247 0.36 13.17 -0.78
C TYR A 247 0.77 13.25 -2.25
N HIS A 248 1.53 12.26 -2.67
CA HIS A 248 1.83 11.96 -4.07
C HIS A 248 1.36 10.55 -4.40
N ASP A 249 0.53 10.46 -5.44
CA ASP A 249 -0.09 9.26 -5.98
C ASP A 249 0.88 8.45 -6.85
N SER A 250 0.39 7.37 -7.47
CA SER A 250 1.14 6.50 -8.37
C SER A 250 1.87 7.25 -9.48
N TYR A 251 3.02 6.70 -9.88
CA TYR A 251 3.83 7.26 -10.96
C TYR A 251 3.25 6.90 -12.32
N GLU A 252 2.49 7.83 -12.89
CA GLU A 252 1.96 7.64 -14.23
C GLU A 252 2.62 8.54 -15.28
N TYR A 253 3.83 8.98 -14.98
CA TYR A 253 4.63 9.82 -15.86
C TYR A 253 5.24 9.02 -17.03
N ARG A 254 5.27 9.64 -18.21
CA ARG A 254 5.94 9.09 -19.40
C ARG A 254 7.20 9.87 -19.76
N SER A 255 7.84 10.46 -18.77
CA SER A 255 9.07 11.22 -18.89
C SER A 255 10.25 10.28 -19.03
N ASP A 256 11.14 10.57 -19.96
CA ASP A 256 12.42 9.89 -20.08
C ASP A 256 13.59 10.86 -20.26
N TRP A 257 13.35 12.18 -20.17
CA TRP A 257 14.39 13.17 -20.35
C TRP A 257 14.11 14.48 -19.61
N SER A 258 15.18 15.30 -19.42
CA SER A 258 15.06 16.61 -18.76
C SER A 258 16.11 17.62 -19.25
N PRO A 259 15.88 18.92 -19.04
CA PRO A 259 16.95 19.91 -19.17
C PRO A 259 18.09 19.61 -18.20
N GLY A 260 19.35 19.79 -18.64
CA GLY A 260 20.51 19.55 -17.76
C GLY A 260 20.89 18.09 -17.52
N PHE A 261 20.14 17.10 -18.06
CA PHE A 261 20.38 15.69 -17.82
C PHE A 261 21.81 15.22 -18.09
N PHE A 262 22.47 15.77 -19.12
CA PHE A 262 23.86 15.43 -19.42
C PHE A 262 24.82 15.79 -18.28
N ALA A 263 24.62 16.94 -17.63
CA ALA A 263 25.46 17.35 -16.50
C ALA A 263 25.23 16.46 -15.26
N GLU A 264 23.97 16.14 -14.97
CA GLU A 264 23.61 15.20 -13.91
C GLU A 264 24.21 13.83 -14.12
N PHE A 265 24.14 13.31 -15.36
CA PHE A 265 24.73 12.03 -15.71
C PHE A 265 26.25 12.04 -15.51
N GLU A 266 26.94 13.04 -16.05
CA GLU A 266 28.41 13.17 -15.94
C GLU A 266 28.86 13.25 -14.46
N GLN A 267 28.15 14.06 -13.66
CA GLN A 267 28.44 14.20 -12.24
C GLN A 267 28.32 12.87 -11.48
N ARG A 268 27.27 12.09 -11.76
CA ARG A 268 26.96 10.83 -11.05
C ARG A 268 27.74 9.64 -11.60
N ARG A 269 27.93 9.58 -12.90
CA ARG A 269 28.59 8.42 -13.57
C ARG A 269 30.08 8.59 -13.81
N GLY A 270 30.61 9.85 -13.81
CA GLY A 270 32.02 10.13 -14.01
C GLY A 270 32.50 10.06 -15.46
N TYR A 271 31.56 10.00 -16.44
CA TYR A 271 31.84 10.08 -17.86
C TYR A 271 30.70 10.79 -18.60
N ARG A 272 31.00 11.28 -19.80
CA ARG A 272 30.06 12.09 -20.57
C ARG A 272 29.11 11.21 -21.39
N LEU A 273 27.81 11.34 -21.16
CA LEU A 273 26.79 10.62 -21.95
C LEU A 273 26.82 11.03 -23.43
N GLN A 274 27.29 12.25 -23.74
CA GLN A 274 27.46 12.73 -25.10
C GLN A 274 28.46 11.88 -25.91
N THR A 275 29.35 11.12 -25.29
CA THR A 275 30.24 10.19 -26.00
C THR A 275 29.58 8.85 -26.31
N GLU A 276 28.44 8.56 -25.71
CA GLU A 276 27.77 7.26 -25.69
C GLU A 276 26.36 7.27 -26.34
N LEU A 277 25.96 8.32 -27.05
CA LEU A 277 24.61 8.40 -27.63
C LEU A 277 24.31 7.25 -28.62
N PRO A 278 25.27 6.78 -29.45
CA PRO A 278 25.04 5.62 -30.31
C PRO A 278 24.72 4.34 -29.51
N ALA A 279 25.37 4.18 -28.35
CA ALA A 279 25.13 3.05 -27.44
C ALA A 279 23.75 3.18 -26.76
N LEU A 280 23.44 4.34 -26.18
CA LEU A 280 22.18 4.61 -25.49
C LEU A 280 20.95 4.41 -26.40
N PHE A 281 21.04 4.85 -27.65
CA PHE A 281 19.92 4.79 -28.61
C PHE A 281 20.05 3.64 -29.63
N SER A 282 20.89 2.63 -29.32
CA SER A 282 21.07 1.46 -30.16
C SER A 282 19.77 0.65 -30.27
N LYS A 283 19.40 0.29 -31.50
CA LYS A 283 18.28 -0.63 -31.76
C LYS A 283 18.66 -2.11 -31.51
N ASN A 284 19.95 -2.41 -31.54
CA ASN A 284 20.50 -3.75 -31.30
C ASN A 284 21.62 -3.61 -30.25
N PRO A 285 21.28 -3.40 -28.99
CA PRO A 285 22.27 -3.14 -27.93
C PRO A 285 23.15 -4.37 -27.67
N ASP A 286 24.44 -4.15 -27.65
CA ASP A 286 25.44 -5.07 -27.13
C ASP A 286 25.62 -4.88 -25.60
N GLU A 287 26.58 -5.57 -25.00
CA GLU A 287 26.87 -5.44 -23.56
C GLU A 287 27.27 -4.02 -23.17
N HIS A 288 28.02 -3.30 -24.03
CA HIS A 288 28.40 -1.92 -23.76
C HIS A 288 27.18 -1.00 -23.72
N ALA A 289 26.30 -1.12 -24.71
CA ALA A 289 25.06 -0.36 -24.76
C ALA A 289 24.12 -0.67 -23.56
N ALA A 290 24.05 -1.93 -23.14
CA ALA A 290 23.29 -2.33 -21.96
C ALA A 290 23.84 -1.67 -20.68
N ARG A 291 25.16 -1.53 -20.55
CA ARG A 291 25.82 -0.86 -19.41
C ARG A 291 25.54 0.65 -19.39
N VAL A 292 25.62 1.31 -20.54
CA VAL A 292 25.26 2.73 -20.67
C VAL A 292 23.80 2.95 -20.34
N LEU A 293 22.91 2.08 -20.78
CA LEU A 293 21.48 2.11 -20.47
C LEU A 293 21.22 1.92 -18.96
N CYS A 294 21.97 1.03 -18.31
CA CYS A 294 21.89 0.83 -16.87
C CYS A 294 22.29 2.10 -16.12
N ASP A 295 23.41 2.72 -16.47
CA ASP A 295 23.89 3.97 -15.88
C ASP A 295 22.89 5.11 -16.08
N TYR A 296 22.25 5.19 -17.25
CA TYR A 296 21.18 6.14 -17.55
C TYR A 296 19.97 5.93 -16.62
N ARG A 297 19.47 4.71 -16.50
CA ARG A 297 18.33 4.34 -15.64
C ARG A 297 18.60 4.59 -14.17
N GLN A 298 19.80 4.26 -13.72
CA GLN A 298 20.25 4.51 -12.37
C GLN A 298 20.31 6.01 -12.08
N THR A 299 20.81 6.84 -13.04
CA THR A 299 20.83 8.29 -12.91
C THR A 299 19.43 8.86 -12.73
N VAL A 300 18.47 8.42 -13.54
CA VAL A 300 17.06 8.84 -13.41
C VAL A 300 16.49 8.46 -12.03
N SER A 301 16.75 7.24 -11.56
CA SER A 301 16.31 6.77 -10.24
C SER A 301 16.87 7.62 -9.10
N GLU A 302 18.16 7.91 -9.14
CA GLU A 302 18.87 8.73 -8.14
C GLU A 302 18.36 10.17 -8.11
N ILE A 303 18.15 10.82 -9.27
CA ILE A 303 17.59 12.19 -9.34
C ILE A 303 16.23 12.25 -8.63
N MET A 304 15.35 11.30 -8.90
CA MET A 304 14.03 11.27 -8.27
C MET A 304 14.11 11.04 -6.76
N ALA A 305 14.93 10.07 -6.31
CA ALA A 305 15.02 9.64 -4.92
C ALA A 305 15.83 10.59 -4.04
N GLU A 306 16.84 11.28 -4.59
CA GLU A 306 17.79 12.09 -3.83
C GLU A 306 17.53 13.60 -3.93
N GLU A 307 16.79 14.06 -4.95
CA GLU A 307 16.58 15.47 -5.19
C GLU A 307 15.10 15.86 -5.27
N SER A 308 14.34 15.32 -6.23
CA SER A 308 12.98 15.79 -6.49
C SER A 308 12.00 15.48 -5.34
N LEU A 309 11.95 14.22 -4.87
CA LEU A 309 11.09 13.86 -3.74
C LEU A 309 11.56 14.44 -2.41
N PRO A 310 12.87 14.44 -2.08
CA PRO A 310 13.36 15.13 -0.89
C PRO A 310 13.06 16.63 -0.87
N ALA A 311 13.11 17.33 -2.01
CA ALA A 311 12.72 18.74 -2.10
C ALA A 311 11.25 18.96 -1.73
N TRP A 312 10.34 18.11 -2.21
CA TRP A 312 8.92 18.13 -1.82
C TRP A 312 8.72 17.77 -0.34
N THR A 313 9.45 16.78 0.15
CA THR A 313 9.37 16.37 1.58
C THR A 313 9.87 17.50 2.49
N GLN A 314 10.99 18.13 2.14
CA GLN A 314 11.52 19.26 2.92
C GLN A 314 10.56 20.45 2.90
N TRP A 315 10.01 20.82 1.73
CA TRP A 315 9.00 21.87 1.62
C TRP A 315 7.79 21.56 2.51
N SER A 316 7.35 20.32 2.54
CA SER A 316 6.23 19.86 3.37
C SER A 316 6.53 20.06 4.86
N HIS A 317 7.72 19.63 5.30
CA HIS A 317 8.17 19.81 6.68
C HIS A 317 8.26 21.29 7.08
N ASP A 318 8.79 22.14 6.20
CA ASP A 318 8.89 23.59 6.43
C ASP A 318 7.53 24.26 6.59
N HIS A 319 6.46 23.66 6.07
CA HIS A 319 5.08 24.12 6.18
C HIS A 319 4.27 23.39 7.28
N GLY A 320 4.90 22.46 8.02
CA GLY A 320 4.29 21.71 9.13
C GLY A 320 3.47 20.48 8.70
N PHE A 321 3.74 19.94 7.49
CA PHE A 321 3.16 18.71 6.99
C PHE A 321 4.16 17.56 7.09
N ILE A 322 3.68 16.33 7.12
CA ILE A 322 4.43 15.14 6.74
C ILE A 322 4.06 14.74 5.30
N THR A 323 4.81 13.79 4.74
CA THR A 323 4.58 13.32 3.36
C THR A 323 4.15 11.87 3.31
N ARG A 324 3.28 11.54 2.36
CA ARG A 324 2.85 10.19 2.02
C ARG A 324 2.99 9.99 0.51
N ASN A 325 3.69 8.91 0.08
CA ASN A 325 4.09 8.74 -1.31
C ASN A 325 3.95 7.29 -1.78
N GLN A 326 3.35 7.12 -2.95
CA GLN A 326 3.42 5.89 -3.72
C GLN A 326 4.68 5.88 -4.60
N ALA A 327 5.23 4.67 -4.89
CA ALA A 327 6.31 4.48 -5.86
C ALA A 327 5.88 3.60 -7.04
N HIS A 328 4.69 3.04 -6.98
CA HIS A 328 4.06 2.26 -8.04
C HIS A 328 4.04 3.02 -9.37
N GLY A 329 4.46 2.36 -10.45
CA GLY A 329 4.56 2.94 -11.80
C GLY A 329 5.90 3.61 -12.12
N SER A 330 6.77 3.87 -11.13
CA SER A 330 8.06 4.52 -11.37
C SER A 330 9.08 3.59 -12.06
N PRO A 331 10.05 4.16 -12.79
CA PRO A 331 11.18 3.40 -13.35
C PRO A 331 12.35 3.22 -12.36
N GLY A 332 12.28 3.90 -11.21
CA GLY A 332 13.35 3.93 -10.22
C GLY A 332 13.28 2.82 -9.18
N ASN A 333 14.25 2.80 -8.27
CA ASN A 333 14.26 1.88 -7.14
C ASN A 333 13.15 2.25 -6.15
N TRP A 334 12.12 1.43 -6.06
CA TRP A 334 10.96 1.67 -5.19
C TRP A 334 11.34 1.82 -3.71
N LEU A 335 12.32 1.06 -3.24
CA LEU A 335 12.75 1.12 -1.84
C LEU A 335 13.29 2.50 -1.48
N ASP A 336 14.04 3.12 -2.39
CA ASP A 336 14.60 4.45 -2.19
C ASP A 336 13.53 5.54 -2.35
N LEU A 337 12.64 5.41 -3.35
CA LEU A 337 11.54 6.33 -3.56
C LEU A 337 10.53 6.31 -2.41
N TYR A 338 10.20 5.12 -1.86
CA TYR A 338 9.39 5.00 -0.65
C TYR A 338 10.09 5.61 0.57
N ALA A 339 11.41 5.40 0.70
CA ALA A 339 12.17 5.94 1.81
C ALA A 339 12.31 7.48 1.77
N ALA A 340 12.08 8.12 0.64
CA ALA A 340 12.15 9.58 0.49
C ALA A 340 10.98 10.33 1.16
N ALA A 341 9.84 9.67 1.44
CA ALA A 341 8.69 10.25 2.13
C ALA A 341 8.58 9.75 3.59
N ASP A 342 7.80 10.44 4.42
CA ASP A 342 7.59 10.03 5.82
C ASP A 342 6.76 8.75 5.93
N ILE A 343 5.76 8.58 5.08
CA ILE A 343 4.88 7.41 5.03
C ILE A 343 4.97 6.79 3.63
N PRO A 344 5.71 5.70 3.46
CA PRO A 344 5.63 4.87 2.27
C PRO A 344 4.21 4.33 2.07
N GLU A 345 3.69 4.39 0.84
CA GLU A 345 2.37 3.86 0.53
C GLU A 345 2.41 2.91 -0.65
N THR A 346 1.87 1.70 -0.48
CA THR A 346 1.59 0.78 -1.58
C THR A 346 0.15 0.93 -2.07
N GLU A 347 -0.18 0.23 -3.15
CA GLU A 347 -1.54 0.06 -3.62
C GLU A 347 -1.88 -1.43 -3.68
N MET A 348 -3.11 -1.81 -3.30
CA MET A 348 -3.60 -3.18 -3.47
C MET A 348 -5.05 -3.18 -3.96
N PHE A 349 -5.23 -3.68 -5.17
CA PHE A 349 -6.53 -3.86 -5.80
C PHE A 349 -7.31 -5.01 -5.19
N HIS A 350 -8.62 -5.01 -5.39
CA HIS A 350 -9.46 -6.11 -4.89
C HIS A 350 -9.07 -7.46 -5.53
N SER A 351 -9.00 -7.56 -6.83
CA SER A 351 -8.70 -8.81 -7.55
C SER A 351 -7.21 -9.01 -7.84
N ASP A 352 -6.45 -7.93 -7.98
CA ASP A 352 -5.04 -7.94 -8.36
C ASP A 352 -4.13 -7.79 -7.14
N ARG A 353 -3.97 -8.88 -6.38
CA ARG A 353 -3.28 -8.90 -5.08
C ARG A 353 -1.94 -9.59 -5.15
N ASN A 354 -0.89 -8.91 -4.69
CA ASN A 354 0.40 -9.54 -4.45
C ASN A 354 1.05 -8.99 -3.16
N LYS A 355 0.99 -9.79 -2.10
CA LYS A 355 1.56 -9.45 -0.78
C LYS A 355 3.05 -9.15 -0.82
N LEU A 356 3.80 -9.86 -1.65
CA LEU A 356 5.26 -9.71 -1.75
C LEU A 356 5.64 -8.41 -2.47
N ILE A 357 4.83 -7.93 -3.40
CA ILE A 357 5.03 -6.62 -4.04
C ILE A 357 4.66 -5.49 -3.07
N SER A 358 3.52 -5.57 -2.38
CA SER A 358 3.15 -4.58 -1.36
C SER A 358 4.18 -4.47 -0.23
N LYS A 359 4.91 -5.55 0.04
CA LYS A 359 5.98 -5.60 1.04
C LYS A 359 7.18 -4.68 0.72
N PHE A 360 7.34 -4.18 -0.50
CA PHE A 360 8.37 -3.19 -0.81
C PHE A 360 8.20 -1.91 0.00
N ALA A 361 6.95 -1.40 0.15
CA ALA A 361 6.66 -0.22 0.95
C ALA A 361 6.95 -0.45 2.44
N SER A 362 6.50 -1.59 3.00
CA SER A 362 6.78 -1.91 4.41
C SER A 362 8.28 -2.12 4.66
N SER A 363 8.99 -2.78 3.74
CA SER A 363 10.43 -2.97 3.86
C SER A 363 11.19 -1.64 3.85
N ALA A 364 10.84 -0.72 2.94
CA ALA A 364 11.45 0.61 2.91
C ALA A 364 11.25 1.35 4.25
N ALA A 365 10.06 1.28 4.83
CA ALA A 365 9.77 1.88 6.13
C ALA A 365 10.55 1.21 7.27
N HIS A 366 10.49 -0.12 7.34
CA HIS A 366 11.16 -0.91 8.38
C HIS A 366 12.67 -0.67 8.40
N VAL A 367 13.30 -0.75 7.23
CA VAL A 367 14.74 -0.55 7.08
C VAL A 367 15.16 0.89 7.45
N SER A 368 14.35 1.87 7.08
CA SER A 368 14.61 3.30 7.31
C SER A 368 14.14 3.80 8.69
N GLY A 369 13.41 2.99 9.47
CA GLY A 369 12.93 3.36 10.81
C GLY A 369 11.68 4.23 10.81
N LYS A 370 10.85 4.15 9.76
CA LYS A 370 9.59 4.87 9.69
C LYS A 370 8.47 4.07 10.38
N PRO A 371 7.66 4.69 11.25
CA PRO A 371 6.66 3.96 12.06
C PRO A 371 5.40 3.58 11.27
N LEU A 372 5.06 4.32 10.22
CA LEU A 372 3.85 4.12 9.43
C LEU A 372 4.16 3.64 8.02
N VAL A 373 3.33 2.73 7.55
CA VAL A 373 3.27 2.25 6.18
C VAL A 373 1.82 2.20 5.76
N SER A 374 1.45 2.96 4.75
CA SER A 374 0.08 3.01 4.28
C SER A 374 -0.17 2.19 3.03
N ALA A 375 -1.45 2.01 2.74
CA ALA A 375 -1.89 1.44 1.47
C ALA A 375 -3.16 2.13 0.98
N GLU A 376 -3.16 2.50 -0.30
CA GLU A 376 -4.37 2.65 -1.06
C GLU A 376 -5.03 1.28 -1.16
N THR A 377 -6.28 1.17 -0.69
CA THR A 377 -6.88 -0.12 -0.37
C THR A 377 -8.21 -0.30 -1.08
N GLY A 378 -8.27 -1.31 -1.94
CA GLY A 378 -9.52 -1.70 -2.58
C GLY A 378 -9.87 -0.86 -3.79
N THR A 379 -8.88 -0.39 -4.55
CA THR A 379 -9.10 0.07 -5.91
C THR A 379 -9.86 -1.03 -6.66
N TRP A 380 -11.10 -0.72 -7.04
CA TRP A 380 -12.09 -1.69 -7.49
C TRP A 380 -12.27 -1.61 -9.01
N LEU A 381 -11.77 -2.59 -9.72
CA LEU A 381 -11.89 -2.67 -11.18
C LEU A 381 -12.91 -3.70 -11.66
N GLU A 382 -13.62 -4.35 -10.73
CA GLU A 382 -14.76 -5.21 -11.02
C GLU A 382 -16.04 -4.37 -11.18
N GLU A 383 -17.18 -5.05 -11.35
CA GLU A 383 -18.46 -4.34 -11.44
C GLU A 383 -18.80 -3.62 -10.13
N HIS A 384 -19.14 -2.36 -10.23
CA HIS A 384 -19.50 -1.51 -9.07
C HIS A 384 -20.81 -1.98 -8.41
N PHE A 385 -20.98 -1.66 -7.14
CA PHE A 385 -22.17 -1.99 -6.34
C PHE A 385 -22.35 -3.46 -6.01
N THR A 386 -21.30 -4.28 -6.24
CA THR A 386 -21.25 -5.71 -5.89
C THR A 386 -20.28 -6.00 -4.76
N GLU A 387 -19.57 -5.02 -4.29
CA GLU A 387 -18.55 -5.07 -3.24
C GLU A 387 -19.13 -5.51 -1.90
N LYS A 388 -18.36 -6.31 -1.15
CA LYS A 388 -18.75 -6.91 0.14
C LYS A 388 -17.75 -6.56 1.23
N LEU A 389 -18.24 -6.41 2.46
CA LEU A 389 -17.36 -6.19 3.61
C LEU A 389 -16.43 -7.39 3.89
N ALA A 390 -16.82 -8.59 3.49
CA ALA A 390 -15.95 -9.77 3.51
C ALA A 390 -14.69 -9.59 2.66
N ASP A 391 -14.85 -9.05 1.44
CA ASP A 391 -13.75 -8.82 0.51
C ASP A 391 -12.79 -7.77 1.08
N VAL A 392 -13.35 -6.73 1.71
CA VAL A 392 -12.58 -5.70 2.42
C VAL A 392 -11.76 -6.29 3.57
N LYS A 393 -12.38 -7.13 4.41
CA LYS A 393 -11.69 -7.80 5.52
C LYS A 393 -10.54 -8.68 5.03
N TYR A 394 -10.74 -9.43 3.96
CA TYR A 394 -9.69 -10.27 3.38
C TYR A 394 -8.58 -9.45 2.75
N LEU A 395 -8.90 -8.30 2.17
CA LEU A 395 -7.91 -7.38 1.63
C LEU A 395 -7.05 -6.77 2.76
N PHE A 396 -7.66 -6.39 3.87
CA PHE A 396 -6.93 -5.95 5.07
C PHE A 396 -5.97 -7.01 5.58
N ASP A 397 -6.40 -8.28 5.66
CA ASP A 397 -5.52 -9.37 6.07
C ASP A 397 -4.28 -9.48 5.18
N ASP A 398 -4.47 -9.41 3.85
CA ASP A 398 -3.36 -9.49 2.89
C ASP A 398 -2.40 -8.29 3.03
N LEU A 399 -2.92 -7.08 3.27
CA LEU A 399 -2.12 -5.89 3.55
C LEU A 399 -1.37 -5.99 4.89
N PHE A 400 -2.04 -6.41 5.96
CA PHE A 400 -1.41 -6.58 7.27
C PHE A 400 -0.29 -7.63 7.22
N LEU A 401 -0.51 -8.75 6.51
CA LEU A 401 0.53 -9.76 6.27
C LEU A 401 1.70 -9.21 5.44
N SER A 402 1.50 -8.19 4.62
CA SER A 402 2.57 -7.50 3.89
C SER A 402 3.34 -6.50 4.78
N GLY A 403 2.94 -6.29 6.05
CA GLY A 403 3.55 -5.34 6.97
C GLY A 403 2.94 -3.93 6.92
N ILE A 404 1.84 -3.74 6.19
CA ILE A 404 1.09 -2.48 6.16
C ILE A 404 0.39 -2.30 7.51
N ASN A 405 0.34 -1.05 8.01
CA ASN A 405 -0.27 -0.73 9.30
C ASN A 405 -1.14 0.54 9.30
N HIS A 406 -1.43 1.11 8.11
CA HIS A 406 -2.27 2.30 7.97
C HIS A 406 -3.02 2.26 6.64
N VAL A 407 -4.26 1.78 6.63
CA VAL A 407 -5.05 1.59 5.41
C VAL A 407 -5.91 2.80 5.09
N PHE A 408 -5.99 3.11 3.79
CA PHE A 408 -6.86 4.13 3.22
C PHE A 408 -7.81 3.47 2.22
N TYR A 409 -9.11 3.53 2.48
CA TYR A 409 -10.07 3.09 1.48
C TYR A 409 -9.95 3.89 0.19
N HIS A 410 -10.01 3.22 -0.92
CA HIS A 410 -10.21 3.83 -2.24
C HIS A 410 -11.67 3.59 -2.65
N GLY A 411 -12.67 4.41 -2.36
CA GLY A 411 -12.73 5.32 -1.22
C GLY A 411 -14.14 5.88 -1.07
N CYS A 412 -14.27 7.11 -0.61
CA CYS A 412 -15.55 7.82 -0.41
C CYS A 412 -15.61 9.06 -1.30
N CYS A 413 -16.58 9.15 -2.21
CA CYS A 413 -16.87 10.43 -2.87
C CYS A 413 -17.68 11.34 -1.95
N TYR A 414 -17.28 12.61 -1.82
CA TYR A 414 -18.16 13.62 -1.26
C TYR A 414 -19.46 13.65 -2.07
N SER A 415 -20.58 13.67 -1.38
CA SER A 415 -21.90 13.71 -1.99
C SER A 415 -22.81 14.62 -1.19
N PRO A 416 -23.22 15.79 -1.72
CA PRO A 416 -24.13 16.67 -1.00
C PRO A 416 -25.51 16.02 -0.77
N ASP A 417 -26.23 16.41 0.28
CA ASP A 417 -27.50 15.80 0.66
C ASP A 417 -28.55 15.87 -0.46
N GLU A 418 -28.51 16.91 -1.31
CA GLU A 418 -29.35 17.06 -2.49
C GLU A 418 -29.01 16.12 -3.65
N ALA A 419 -27.86 15.49 -3.66
CA ALA A 419 -27.57 14.45 -4.64
C ALA A 419 -28.47 13.24 -4.39
N GLY A 420 -29.30 12.88 -5.36
CA GLY A 420 -30.15 11.70 -5.28
C GLY A 420 -29.34 10.42 -5.07
N TRP A 421 -30.00 9.34 -4.61
CA TRP A 421 -29.35 8.03 -4.51
C TRP A 421 -28.94 7.54 -5.92
N PRO A 422 -27.74 6.98 -6.12
CA PRO A 422 -26.75 6.52 -5.15
C PRO A 422 -25.72 7.59 -4.71
N GLY A 423 -25.85 8.84 -5.12
CA GLY A 423 -24.90 9.91 -4.83
C GLY A 423 -23.85 10.11 -5.92
N TRP A 424 -22.77 10.79 -5.60
CA TRP A 424 -21.62 10.94 -6.48
C TRP A 424 -20.67 9.76 -6.28
N HIS A 425 -20.04 9.31 -7.35
CA HIS A 425 -19.17 8.15 -7.36
C HIS A 425 -17.91 8.44 -8.15
N PHE A 426 -16.86 7.75 -7.81
CA PHE A 426 -15.62 7.70 -8.56
C PHE A 426 -15.42 6.28 -9.10
N TYR A 427 -15.08 6.14 -10.39
CA TYR A 427 -14.79 4.83 -10.95
C TYR A 427 -13.60 4.16 -10.22
N ALA A 428 -13.43 2.87 -10.36
CA ALA A 428 -12.40 2.10 -9.65
C ALA A 428 -12.47 2.23 -8.13
N SER A 429 -13.62 2.64 -7.56
CA SER A 429 -13.82 2.83 -6.13
C SER A 429 -14.57 1.68 -5.49
N LEU A 430 -14.19 1.36 -4.25
CA LEU A 430 -14.90 0.45 -3.34
C LEU A 430 -16.29 1.00 -2.92
N GLU A 431 -16.58 2.27 -3.19
CA GLU A 431 -17.82 2.96 -2.81
C GLU A 431 -18.15 2.81 -1.31
N MET A 432 -17.16 2.97 -0.45
CA MET A 432 -17.33 2.93 0.99
C MET A 432 -17.91 4.25 1.51
N ASN A 433 -19.17 4.49 1.21
CA ASN A 433 -19.87 5.74 1.50
C ASN A 433 -21.24 5.52 2.18
N PRO A 434 -21.81 6.54 2.88
CA PRO A 434 -23.05 6.40 3.66
C PRO A 434 -24.30 6.02 2.86
N ARG A 435 -24.28 6.11 1.54
CA ARG A 435 -25.43 5.77 0.67
C ARG A 435 -25.41 4.34 0.16
N ASN A 436 -24.23 3.67 0.24
CA ASN A 436 -24.12 2.25 -0.09
C ASN A 436 -24.72 1.42 1.07
N PRO A 437 -25.58 0.44 0.83
CA PRO A 437 -26.14 -0.42 1.90
C PRO A 437 -25.11 -1.03 2.84
N ILE A 438 -23.92 -1.43 2.30
CA ILE A 438 -22.86 -2.03 3.13
C ILE A 438 -22.35 -1.11 4.25
N TRP A 439 -22.57 0.19 4.15
CA TRP A 439 -22.24 1.18 5.20
C TRP A 439 -22.91 0.89 6.54
N HIS A 440 -24.09 0.26 6.51
CA HIS A 440 -24.83 -0.13 7.71
C HIS A 440 -23.95 -0.96 8.67
N ASP A 441 -23.07 -1.80 8.12
CA ASP A 441 -22.18 -2.68 8.88
C ASP A 441 -20.70 -2.27 8.82
N ALA A 442 -20.38 -1.12 8.21
CA ALA A 442 -19.00 -0.64 8.05
C ALA A 442 -18.26 -0.46 9.39
N ALA A 443 -18.96 -0.06 10.44
CA ALA A 443 -18.36 0.11 11.77
C ALA A 443 -17.69 -1.18 12.30
N ALA A 444 -18.19 -2.36 11.94
CA ALA A 444 -17.62 -3.63 12.37
C ALA A 444 -16.27 -3.91 11.70
N VAL A 445 -16.17 -3.72 10.38
CA VAL A 445 -14.90 -3.91 9.66
C VAL A 445 -13.89 -2.81 10.01
N ASN A 446 -14.35 -1.60 10.28
CA ASN A 446 -13.48 -0.50 10.73
C ASN A 446 -12.93 -0.75 12.14
N ALA A 447 -13.74 -1.30 13.05
CA ALA A 447 -13.28 -1.69 14.38
C ALA A 447 -12.26 -2.83 14.33
N TYR A 448 -12.47 -3.81 13.44
CA TYR A 448 -11.50 -4.86 13.15
C TYR A 448 -10.16 -4.26 12.70
N ALA A 449 -10.18 -3.40 11.68
CA ALA A 449 -8.98 -2.75 11.16
C ALA A 449 -8.27 -1.91 12.23
N ALA A 450 -9.03 -1.14 13.02
CA ALA A 450 -8.48 -0.29 14.07
C ALA A 450 -7.72 -1.10 15.14
N ARG A 451 -8.26 -2.25 15.56
CA ARG A 451 -7.59 -3.15 16.52
C ARG A 451 -6.32 -3.76 15.93
N CYS A 452 -6.39 -4.24 14.68
CA CYS A 452 -5.21 -4.76 13.98
C CYS A 452 -4.13 -3.69 13.84
N GLN A 453 -4.48 -2.50 13.38
CA GLN A 453 -3.54 -1.39 13.18
C GLN A 453 -2.95 -0.89 14.51
N ALA A 454 -3.73 -0.87 15.60
CA ALA A 454 -3.22 -0.50 16.92
C ALA A 454 -2.07 -1.44 17.37
N ILE A 455 -2.19 -2.72 17.11
CA ILE A 455 -1.13 -3.70 17.37
C ILE A 455 0.03 -3.52 16.37
N LEU A 456 -0.28 -3.39 15.08
CA LEU A 456 0.74 -3.29 14.02
C LEU A 456 1.51 -1.97 14.01
N GLN A 457 0.98 -0.92 14.63
CA GLN A 457 1.69 0.35 14.88
C GLN A 457 2.46 0.33 16.20
N SER A 458 2.21 -0.63 17.09
CA SER A 458 2.92 -0.77 18.36
C SER A 458 4.23 -1.54 18.19
N GLY A 459 5.25 -1.23 19.01
CA GLY A 459 6.54 -1.91 18.97
C GLY A 459 7.32 -1.71 17.67
N GLN A 460 8.24 -2.61 17.38
CA GLN A 460 9.13 -2.54 16.22
C GLN A 460 8.92 -3.75 15.29
N PRO A 461 9.15 -3.63 13.98
CA PRO A 461 9.22 -4.78 13.07
C PRO A 461 10.26 -5.80 13.56
N ASP A 462 9.94 -7.10 13.50
CA ASP A 462 10.87 -8.16 13.91
C ASP A 462 11.09 -9.14 12.74
N ASN A 463 11.88 -8.69 11.77
CA ASN A 463 12.30 -9.46 10.61
C ASN A 463 13.76 -9.89 10.77
N ASP A 464 14.12 -11.08 10.28
CA ASP A 464 15.43 -11.68 10.48
C ASP A 464 16.39 -11.48 9.30
N ILE A 465 15.84 -11.25 8.10
CA ILE A 465 16.57 -11.30 6.83
C ILE A 465 16.44 -9.98 6.08
N LEU A 466 17.57 -9.44 5.60
CA LEU A 466 17.60 -8.45 4.53
C LEU A 466 17.71 -9.16 3.19
N LEU A 467 16.71 -9.02 2.34
CA LEU A 467 16.70 -9.56 0.97
C LEU A 467 17.04 -8.45 -0.01
N TYR A 468 18.24 -8.53 -0.60
CA TYR A 468 18.72 -7.54 -1.55
C TYR A 468 17.92 -7.58 -2.86
N TRP A 469 17.50 -6.39 -3.37
CA TRP A 469 16.87 -6.26 -4.68
C TRP A 469 17.91 -5.96 -5.77
N PRO A 470 18.30 -6.92 -6.61
CA PRO A 470 19.30 -6.74 -7.67
C PRO A 470 18.67 -6.03 -8.89
N ILE A 471 18.21 -4.79 -8.69
CA ILE A 471 17.52 -4.00 -9.73
C ILE A 471 18.42 -3.73 -10.95
N ALA A 472 19.74 -3.71 -10.75
CA ALA A 472 20.71 -3.53 -11.83
C ALA A 472 20.58 -4.60 -12.93
N ASP A 473 20.26 -5.84 -12.58
CA ASP A 473 20.02 -6.91 -13.57
C ASP A 473 18.86 -6.56 -14.51
N PHE A 474 17.82 -5.92 -13.98
CA PHE A 474 16.69 -5.48 -14.77
C PHE A 474 17.04 -4.21 -15.59
N TRP A 475 17.78 -3.28 -15.01
CA TRP A 475 18.23 -2.09 -15.73
C TRP A 475 19.22 -2.37 -16.86
N MET A 476 19.98 -3.45 -16.78
CA MET A 476 20.86 -3.95 -17.85
C MET A 476 20.09 -4.56 -19.03
N GLN A 477 18.82 -4.92 -18.87
CA GLN A 477 18.04 -5.53 -19.94
C GLN A 477 17.63 -4.50 -21.00
N PRO A 478 17.91 -4.77 -22.29
CA PRO A 478 17.40 -3.93 -23.36
C PRO A 478 15.86 -3.99 -23.41
N GLY A 479 15.23 -2.96 -23.94
CA GLY A 479 13.78 -2.88 -24.11
C GLY A 479 13.40 -1.82 -25.14
N ASP A 480 12.13 -1.81 -25.50
CA ASP A 480 11.59 -0.84 -26.50
C ASP A 480 11.59 0.61 -25.96
N LYS A 481 11.71 0.79 -24.64
CA LYS A 481 11.71 2.09 -23.97
C LYS A 481 13.02 2.29 -23.21
N LEU A 482 13.46 3.55 -23.14
CA LEU A 482 14.62 3.90 -22.31
C LEU A 482 14.36 3.56 -20.83
N LEU A 483 13.20 3.90 -20.32
CA LEU A 483 12.83 3.64 -18.92
C LEU A 483 11.80 2.51 -18.81
N PRO A 484 12.04 1.53 -17.91
CA PRO A 484 11.04 0.55 -17.53
C PRO A 484 9.93 1.22 -16.69
N GLN A 485 8.85 0.49 -16.45
CA GLN A 485 7.86 0.84 -15.43
C GLN A 485 7.67 -0.37 -14.51
N PHE A 486 7.90 -0.19 -13.21
CA PHE A 486 7.59 -1.19 -12.22
C PHE A 486 6.18 -0.94 -11.69
N THR A 487 5.27 -1.87 -11.87
CA THR A 487 3.86 -1.70 -11.48
C THR A 487 3.37 -2.85 -10.61
N VAL A 488 2.29 -2.63 -9.87
CA VAL A 488 1.63 -3.70 -9.10
C VAL A 488 0.86 -4.66 -10.01
N HIS A 489 0.57 -4.26 -11.26
CA HIS A 489 -0.22 -5.01 -12.24
C HIS A 489 0.63 -5.87 -13.16
N ALA A 490 1.54 -5.25 -13.93
CA ALA A 490 2.48 -5.97 -14.78
C ALA A 490 3.66 -6.42 -13.92
N ARG A 491 3.68 -7.69 -13.55
CA ARG A 491 4.54 -8.24 -12.50
C ARG A 491 5.75 -9.00 -13.02
N ASP A 492 6.02 -8.95 -14.31
CA ASP A 492 7.16 -9.60 -14.97
C ASP A 492 8.52 -9.11 -14.47
N TRP A 493 8.59 -7.91 -13.91
CA TRP A 493 9.77 -7.38 -13.22
C TRP A 493 10.05 -8.08 -11.87
N PHE A 494 9.06 -8.79 -11.31
CA PHE A 494 9.13 -9.45 -10.01
C PHE A 494 8.82 -10.95 -10.10
N GLU A 495 7.61 -11.33 -10.57
CA GLU A 495 7.20 -12.72 -10.68
C GLU A 495 8.06 -13.45 -11.73
N GLY A 496 8.60 -14.61 -11.37
CA GLY A 496 9.54 -15.34 -12.23
C GLY A 496 10.99 -14.81 -12.22
N GLN A 497 11.24 -13.60 -11.72
CA GLN A 497 12.60 -13.10 -11.51
C GLN A 497 13.23 -13.71 -10.25
N PRO A 498 14.58 -13.70 -10.14
CA PRO A 498 15.25 -14.23 -8.96
C PRO A 498 14.76 -13.63 -7.64
N ILE A 499 14.55 -12.31 -7.60
CA ILE A 499 14.00 -11.63 -6.41
C ILE A 499 12.62 -12.17 -5.99
N GLY A 500 11.71 -12.35 -6.94
CA GLY A 500 10.36 -12.85 -6.66
C GLY A 500 10.37 -14.32 -6.25
N ARG A 501 11.20 -15.16 -6.90
CA ARG A 501 11.37 -16.58 -6.52
C ARG A 501 11.94 -16.71 -5.11
N THR A 502 12.99 -15.95 -4.79
CA THR A 502 13.63 -15.95 -3.47
C THR A 502 12.68 -15.45 -2.39
N ALA A 503 11.97 -14.34 -2.64
CA ALA A 503 10.97 -13.81 -1.71
C ALA A 503 9.84 -14.81 -1.45
N LYS A 504 9.35 -15.49 -2.48
CA LYS A 504 8.33 -16.53 -2.36
C LYS A 504 8.86 -17.72 -1.54
N GLU A 505 10.08 -18.19 -1.82
CA GLU A 505 10.70 -19.29 -1.06
C GLU A 505 10.86 -18.94 0.43
N LEU A 506 11.35 -17.73 0.75
CA LEU A 506 11.45 -17.26 2.13
C LEU A 506 10.07 -17.20 2.82
N TRP A 507 9.09 -16.66 2.14
CA TRP A 507 7.71 -16.57 2.64
C TRP A 507 7.10 -17.95 2.93
N GLU A 508 7.15 -18.86 1.95
CA GLU A 508 6.56 -20.20 2.07
C GLU A 508 7.26 -21.06 3.13
N ARG A 509 8.53 -20.77 3.40
CA ARG A 509 9.29 -21.44 4.47
C ARG A 509 9.11 -20.82 5.85
N GLY A 510 8.39 -19.69 5.95
CA GLY A 510 8.13 -19.04 7.23
C GLY A 510 9.27 -18.16 7.74
N HIS A 511 10.14 -17.64 6.85
CA HIS A 511 11.14 -16.67 7.22
C HIS A 511 10.60 -15.25 7.14
N ALA A 512 10.85 -14.44 8.16
CA ALA A 512 10.52 -13.03 8.20
C ALA A 512 11.66 -12.21 7.56
N PHE A 513 11.35 -11.39 6.56
CA PHE A 513 12.36 -10.62 5.83
C PHE A 513 11.86 -9.24 5.42
N ASP A 514 12.79 -8.34 5.13
CA ASP A 514 12.55 -7.08 4.43
C ASP A 514 13.45 -6.99 3.20
N TYR A 515 12.94 -6.35 2.14
CA TYR A 515 13.77 -5.99 1.00
C TYR A 515 14.73 -4.85 1.37
N VAL A 516 15.88 -4.79 0.70
CA VAL A 516 16.86 -3.73 0.89
C VAL A 516 17.47 -3.31 -0.45
N SER A 517 17.62 -1.99 -0.65
CA SER A 517 18.25 -1.39 -1.83
C SER A 517 19.77 -1.26 -1.69
N ASP A 518 20.40 -0.85 -2.79
CA ASP A 518 21.83 -0.47 -2.82
C ASP A 518 22.13 0.67 -1.85
N ALA A 519 21.33 1.75 -1.90
CA ALA A 519 21.51 2.92 -1.04
C ALA A 519 21.27 2.60 0.43
N GLN A 520 20.23 1.81 0.74
CA GLN A 520 19.93 1.39 2.10
C GLN A 520 21.06 0.50 2.69
N LEU A 521 21.64 -0.40 1.90
CA LEU A 521 22.76 -1.25 2.35
C LEU A 521 24.00 -0.43 2.76
N GLN A 522 24.22 0.76 2.18
CA GLN A 522 25.35 1.62 2.59
C GLN A 522 25.17 2.13 4.03
N MET A 523 23.95 2.15 4.57
CA MET A 523 23.67 2.54 5.96
C MET A 523 23.89 1.41 6.96
N ALA A 524 24.02 0.15 6.49
CA ALA A 524 24.14 -1.03 7.32
C ALA A 524 25.45 -1.03 8.12
N LYS A 525 25.36 -1.40 9.39
CA LYS A 525 26.51 -1.59 10.31
C LYS A 525 26.39 -2.93 11.00
N VAL A 526 27.52 -3.49 11.43
CA VAL A 526 27.51 -4.73 12.20
C VAL A 526 27.58 -4.39 13.70
N ALA A 527 26.60 -4.88 14.44
CA ALA A 527 26.51 -4.79 15.89
C ALA A 527 27.23 -5.98 16.56
N THR A 528 27.16 -6.05 17.89
CA THR A 528 27.69 -7.18 18.66
C THR A 528 27.06 -8.50 18.18
N GLN A 529 27.84 -9.58 18.14
CA GLN A 529 27.41 -10.93 17.72
C GLN A 529 27.09 -11.08 16.22
N GLY A 530 27.49 -10.12 15.36
CA GLY A 530 27.31 -10.24 13.93
C GLY A 530 25.94 -9.81 13.41
N GLU A 531 25.08 -9.27 14.26
CA GLU A 531 23.80 -8.68 13.85
C GLU A 531 24.03 -7.47 12.95
N ILE A 532 23.20 -7.33 11.91
CA ILE A 532 23.23 -6.20 10.98
C ILE A 532 22.24 -5.15 11.49
N GLN A 533 22.75 -3.99 11.87
CA GLN A 533 21.96 -2.86 12.36
C GLN A 533 21.61 -1.94 11.20
N MET A 534 20.32 -1.76 10.96
CA MET A 534 19.74 -0.72 10.11
C MET A 534 19.12 0.40 10.96
N PRO A 535 18.80 1.57 10.39
CA PRO A 535 18.14 2.64 11.14
C PRO A 535 16.87 2.20 11.89
N GLY A 536 16.07 1.32 11.30
CA GLY A 536 14.79 0.89 11.84
C GLY A 536 14.75 -0.49 12.50
N GLY A 537 15.85 -1.25 12.50
CA GLY A 537 15.83 -2.59 13.08
C GLY A 537 17.13 -3.35 12.99
N LYS A 538 17.10 -4.60 13.44
CA LYS A 538 18.24 -5.51 13.42
C LYS A 538 17.91 -6.75 12.60
N TYR A 539 18.92 -7.25 11.88
CA TYR A 539 18.79 -8.41 11.01
C TYR A 539 19.95 -9.38 11.27
N GLN A 540 19.74 -10.65 10.99
CA GLN A 540 20.75 -11.70 11.21
C GLN A 540 21.61 -11.97 9.98
N VAL A 541 21.07 -11.73 8.77
CA VAL A 541 21.71 -12.13 7.52
C VAL A 541 21.25 -11.24 6.36
N VAL A 542 22.16 -11.00 5.40
CA VAL A 542 21.80 -10.49 4.07
C VAL A 542 21.74 -11.65 3.10
N VAL A 543 20.65 -11.76 2.36
CA VAL A 543 20.48 -12.70 1.25
C VAL A 543 20.52 -11.92 -0.06
N VAL A 544 21.42 -12.29 -0.94
CA VAL A 544 21.54 -11.79 -2.31
C VAL A 544 20.98 -12.86 -3.24
N PRO A 545 19.85 -12.64 -3.91
CA PRO A 545 19.30 -13.55 -4.91
C PRO A 545 20.31 -13.78 -6.05
N GLU A 546 20.07 -14.78 -6.86
CA GLU A 546 20.84 -14.95 -8.10
C GLU A 546 20.80 -13.66 -8.92
N CYS A 547 21.96 -13.10 -9.21
CA CYS A 547 22.10 -11.94 -10.06
C CYS A 547 23.37 -12.03 -10.91
N GLN A 548 23.33 -11.39 -12.08
CA GLN A 548 24.50 -11.32 -12.97
C GLN A 548 25.32 -10.07 -12.66
N PHE A 549 24.66 -8.97 -12.34
CA PHE A 549 25.31 -7.68 -12.14
C PHE A 549 24.98 -7.12 -10.75
N ILE A 550 25.97 -6.44 -10.17
CA ILE A 550 25.81 -5.75 -8.88
C ILE A 550 26.64 -4.45 -8.91
N PRO A 551 26.16 -3.32 -8.36
CA PRO A 551 26.99 -2.14 -8.21
C PRO A 551 28.25 -2.44 -7.36
N LEU A 552 29.41 -1.90 -7.78
CA LEU A 552 30.68 -2.12 -7.07
C LEU A 552 30.60 -1.70 -5.61
N ALA A 553 29.95 -0.57 -5.32
CA ALA A 553 29.77 -0.08 -3.95
C ALA A 553 28.99 -1.07 -3.08
N THR A 554 27.93 -1.66 -3.62
CA THR A 554 27.12 -2.67 -2.92
C THR A 554 27.90 -3.94 -2.65
N PHE A 555 28.68 -4.42 -3.63
CA PHE A 555 29.53 -5.59 -3.43
C PHE A 555 30.60 -5.34 -2.36
N LYS A 556 31.24 -4.15 -2.37
CA LYS A 556 32.19 -3.72 -1.32
C LYS A 556 31.53 -3.72 0.06
N GLN A 557 30.34 -3.14 0.17
CA GLN A 557 29.61 -3.06 1.44
C GLN A 557 29.25 -4.44 1.98
N LEU A 558 28.77 -5.36 1.13
CA LEU A 558 28.49 -6.74 1.52
C LEU A 558 29.72 -7.46 2.08
N LEU A 559 30.88 -7.26 1.44
CA LEU A 559 32.13 -7.82 1.94
C LEU A 559 32.57 -7.16 3.25
N ALA A 560 32.42 -5.84 3.38
CA ALA A 560 32.75 -5.11 4.61
C ALA A 560 31.88 -5.54 5.80
N LEU A 561 30.59 -5.78 5.56
CA LEU A 561 29.70 -6.36 6.57
C LEU A 561 30.19 -7.75 7.02
N ALA A 562 30.56 -8.61 6.08
CA ALA A 562 31.12 -9.91 6.41
C ALA A 562 32.45 -9.77 7.16
N GLU A 563 33.38 -8.90 6.73
CA GLU A 563 34.66 -8.64 7.42
C GLU A 563 34.46 -8.23 8.88
N THR A 564 33.37 -7.51 9.18
CA THR A 564 33.10 -7.05 10.54
C THR A 564 32.29 -8.04 11.39
N GLY A 565 31.75 -9.11 10.80
CA GLY A 565 31.14 -10.22 11.53
C GLY A 565 29.77 -10.69 11.02
N ALA A 566 29.17 -10.04 10.02
CA ALA A 566 27.87 -10.43 9.46
C ALA A 566 27.94 -11.71 8.64
N THR A 567 26.79 -12.31 8.43
CA THR A 567 26.57 -13.39 7.45
C THR A 567 25.97 -12.82 6.17
N VAL A 568 26.60 -13.13 5.02
CA VAL A 568 26.10 -12.78 3.69
C VAL A 568 25.92 -14.06 2.89
N ILE A 569 24.74 -14.29 2.32
CA ILE A 569 24.43 -15.44 1.48
C ILE A 569 24.18 -14.96 0.06
N PHE A 570 25.02 -15.39 -0.88
CA PHE A 570 24.74 -15.31 -2.30
C PHE A 570 24.05 -16.63 -2.71
N GLN A 571 22.82 -16.52 -3.18
CA GLN A 571 22.05 -17.70 -3.56
C GLN A 571 22.61 -18.33 -4.84
N ASN A 572 23.08 -19.57 -4.69
CA ASN A 572 23.66 -20.44 -5.73
C ASN A 572 24.91 -19.94 -6.44
N GLN A 573 25.12 -18.64 -6.65
CA GLN A 573 26.28 -18.08 -7.35
C GLN A 573 26.62 -16.66 -6.89
N LEU A 574 27.90 -16.28 -7.08
CA LEU A 574 28.31 -14.87 -6.98
C LEU A 574 27.89 -14.11 -8.24
N PRO A 575 27.63 -12.78 -8.14
CA PRO A 575 27.48 -11.93 -9.31
C PRO A 575 28.62 -12.13 -10.31
N ALA A 576 28.31 -12.12 -11.59
CA ALA A 576 29.32 -12.33 -12.63
C ALA A 576 30.23 -11.10 -12.80
N ASP A 577 29.62 -9.89 -12.78
CA ASP A 577 30.33 -8.64 -12.99
C ASP A 577 29.63 -7.47 -12.27
N VAL A 578 30.23 -6.28 -12.32
CA VAL A 578 29.58 -5.04 -11.88
C VAL A 578 28.60 -4.53 -12.94
N SER A 579 27.59 -3.78 -12.47
CA SER A 579 26.73 -2.96 -13.35
C SER A 579 27.47 -1.70 -13.80
N GLY A 580 27.01 -1.05 -14.88
CA GLY A 580 27.55 0.20 -15.40
C GLY A 580 28.79 0.06 -16.30
N GLY A 581 29.24 1.21 -16.85
CA GLY A 581 30.19 1.27 -17.97
C GLY A 581 31.66 1.39 -17.61
N MET A 582 32.05 1.66 -16.36
CA MET A 582 33.43 2.00 -16.00
C MET A 582 34.37 0.80 -15.90
N LYS A 583 35.37 0.75 -16.79
CA LYS A 583 36.32 -0.36 -16.88
C LYS A 583 37.11 -0.66 -15.58
N HIS A 584 37.58 0.37 -14.87
CA HIS A 584 38.35 0.20 -13.62
C HIS A 584 37.49 -0.45 -12.50
N GLN A 585 36.18 -0.29 -12.51
CA GLN A 585 35.27 -0.92 -11.56
C GLN A 585 35.25 -2.43 -11.75
N ARG A 586 35.32 -2.90 -12.98
CA ARG A 586 35.38 -4.35 -13.30
C ARG A 586 36.69 -5.00 -12.80
N GLU A 587 37.80 -4.31 -12.95
CA GLU A 587 39.12 -4.80 -12.45
C GLU A 587 39.13 -4.88 -10.91
N GLU A 588 38.56 -3.86 -10.26
CA GLU A 588 38.46 -3.84 -8.80
C GLU A 588 37.49 -4.94 -8.29
N PHE A 589 36.35 -5.13 -8.94
CA PHE A 589 35.43 -6.20 -8.61
C PHE A 589 36.08 -7.57 -8.73
N ALA A 590 36.79 -7.84 -9.82
CA ALA A 590 37.52 -9.09 -10.01
C ALA A 590 38.57 -9.34 -8.89
N SER A 591 39.26 -8.27 -8.49
CA SER A 591 40.18 -8.33 -7.35
C SER A 591 39.48 -8.70 -6.04
N LEU A 592 38.39 -8.02 -5.72
CA LEU A 592 37.57 -8.26 -4.51
C LEU A 592 37.01 -9.70 -4.50
N ARG A 593 36.44 -10.15 -5.63
CA ARG A 593 35.91 -11.50 -5.78
C ARG A 593 36.98 -12.56 -5.57
N SER A 594 38.23 -12.31 -6.01
CA SER A 594 39.35 -13.22 -5.83
C SER A 594 39.78 -13.44 -4.37
N ARG A 595 39.40 -12.53 -3.47
CA ARG A 595 39.66 -12.63 -2.02
C ARG A 595 38.81 -13.70 -1.35
N LEU A 596 37.68 -14.08 -1.95
CA LEU A 596 36.76 -15.08 -1.41
C LEU A 596 37.35 -16.50 -1.66
N LYS A 597 37.79 -17.14 -0.62
CA LYS A 597 38.38 -18.48 -0.66
C LYS A 597 37.39 -19.50 -0.12
N PHE A 598 36.63 -20.11 -1.00
CA PHE A 598 35.59 -21.08 -0.62
C PHE A 598 36.20 -22.44 -0.27
N GLN A 599 35.74 -23.03 0.82
CA GLN A 599 36.20 -24.34 1.28
C GLN A 599 35.58 -25.45 0.42
N LYS A 600 36.41 -26.29 -0.23
CA LYS A 600 35.99 -27.36 -1.15
C LYS A 600 35.10 -28.45 -0.49
N LYS A 601 35.12 -28.60 0.84
CA LYS A 601 34.41 -29.66 1.59
C LYS A 601 33.15 -29.19 2.33
N GLN A 602 32.88 -27.92 2.33
CA GLN A 602 31.70 -27.34 3.00
C GLN A 602 31.01 -26.36 2.04
N SER A 603 30.03 -26.87 1.27
CA SER A 603 29.06 -26.16 0.45
C SER A 603 29.25 -24.63 0.36
N GLY A 604 30.20 -24.16 -0.47
CA GLY A 604 30.37 -22.77 -0.83
C GLY A 604 30.55 -21.76 0.31
N ARG A 605 31.22 -22.13 1.41
CA ARG A 605 31.47 -21.27 2.57
C ARG A 605 32.86 -20.65 2.53
N ALA A 606 32.96 -19.34 2.71
CA ALA A 606 34.21 -18.62 2.91
C ALA A 606 34.16 -17.80 4.21
N ILE A 607 35.31 -17.79 4.94
CA ILE A 607 35.51 -16.87 6.07
C ILE A 607 36.05 -15.57 5.50
N LEU A 608 35.47 -14.45 5.91
CA LEU A 608 35.98 -13.12 5.57
C LEU A 608 35.99 -12.27 6.85
N GLY A 609 37.19 -11.97 7.34
CA GLY A 609 37.35 -11.28 8.63
C GLY A 609 36.73 -12.06 9.80
N LYS A 610 35.70 -11.48 10.43
CA LYS A 610 34.99 -12.07 11.58
C LYS A 610 33.67 -12.77 11.19
N GLY A 611 33.23 -12.65 9.94
CA GLY A 611 31.96 -13.17 9.48
C GLY A 611 32.09 -14.17 8.34
N TRP A 612 30.97 -14.36 7.64
CA TRP A 612 30.81 -15.47 6.71
C TRP A 612 30.22 -15.01 5.38
N VAL A 613 30.74 -15.53 4.29
CA VAL A 613 30.17 -15.46 2.95
C VAL A 613 29.83 -16.87 2.49
N TYR A 614 28.56 -17.09 2.14
CA TYR A 614 28.08 -18.36 1.59
C TYR A 614 27.70 -18.19 0.12
N VAL A 615 27.95 -19.21 -0.67
CA VAL A 615 27.38 -19.41 -2.02
C VAL A 615 26.69 -20.76 -1.99
N CYS A 616 25.42 -20.77 -1.75
CA CYS A 616 24.62 -21.99 -1.54
C CYS A 616 23.12 -21.74 -1.76
N SER A 617 22.32 -22.79 -1.70
CA SER A 617 20.87 -22.66 -1.64
C SER A 617 20.42 -22.04 -0.31
N LEU A 618 19.21 -21.46 -0.27
CA LEU A 618 18.64 -20.94 0.98
C LEU A 618 18.50 -22.03 2.04
N ALA A 619 18.17 -23.25 1.62
CA ALA A 619 18.02 -24.39 2.55
C ALA A 619 19.31 -24.73 3.30
N GLU A 620 20.45 -24.54 2.66
CA GLU A 620 21.77 -24.84 3.24
C GLU A 620 22.35 -23.65 4.01
N GLY A 621 22.08 -22.42 3.57
CA GLY A 621 22.71 -21.21 4.12
C GLY A 621 21.94 -20.56 5.28
N LEU A 622 20.61 -20.68 5.31
CA LEU A 622 19.80 -20.04 6.33
C LEU A 622 19.81 -20.79 7.66
N THR A 623 20.37 -20.16 8.66
CA THR A 623 20.29 -20.57 10.07
C THR A 623 19.28 -19.72 10.85
N SER A 624 18.67 -18.71 10.21
CA SER A 624 17.65 -17.86 10.81
C SER A 624 16.42 -18.68 11.21
N THR A 625 15.80 -18.25 12.28
CA THR A 625 14.63 -18.94 12.85
C THR A 625 13.42 -18.77 11.93
N ARG A 626 12.79 -19.88 11.54
CA ARG A 626 11.55 -19.87 10.77
C ARG A 626 10.35 -20.06 11.70
N GLU A 627 9.18 -19.55 11.31
CA GLU A 627 7.90 -19.81 12.00
C GLU A 627 7.27 -21.11 11.48
N PRO A 628 7.20 -22.17 12.32
CA PRO A 628 6.69 -23.47 11.87
C PRO A 628 5.18 -23.47 11.55
N MET A 629 4.44 -22.44 11.97
CA MET A 629 2.99 -22.36 11.73
C MET A 629 2.61 -22.32 10.24
N LEU A 630 3.55 -21.91 9.37
CA LEU A 630 3.36 -21.95 7.91
C LEU A 630 3.14 -23.39 7.40
N ASP A 631 3.73 -24.41 8.06
CA ASP A 631 3.51 -25.83 7.69
C ASP A 631 2.04 -26.26 7.93
N ALA A 632 1.32 -25.52 8.76
CA ALA A 632 -0.11 -25.69 9.01
C ALA A 632 -1.00 -24.76 8.16
N GLY A 633 -0.43 -24.02 7.21
CA GLY A 633 -1.14 -23.11 6.33
C GLY A 633 -1.48 -21.73 6.95
N LEU A 634 -0.96 -21.44 8.14
CA LEU A 634 -1.18 -20.15 8.80
C LEU A 634 -0.12 -19.14 8.35
N SER A 635 -0.55 -17.94 7.97
CA SER A 635 0.34 -16.84 7.62
C SER A 635 0.49 -15.88 8.80
N PHE A 636 1.63 -15.18 8.89
CA PHE A 636 1.91 -14.29 10.02
C PHE A 636 2.66 -13.01 9.61
N VAL A 637 2.58 -12.02 10.49
CA VAL A 637 3.54 -10.92 10.63
C VAL A 637 3.87 -10.75 12.11
N ARG A 638 5.13 -10.41 12.41
CA ARG A 638 5.64 -10.35 13.78
C ARG A 638 6.21 -8.96 14.09
N ARG A 639 5.94 -8.48 15.30
CA ARG A 639 6.50 -7.25 15.84
C ARG A 639 7.03 -7.50 17.25
N SER A 640 8.15 -6.89 17.60
CA SER A 640 8.71 -6.96 18.96
C SER A 640 8.26 -5.78 19.80
N PHE A 641 8.11 -5.99 21.11
CA PHE A 641 7.96 -4.95 22.12
C PHE A 641 8.82 -5.30 23.34
N ASP A 642 8.93 -4.40 24.30
CA ASP A 642 9.71 -4.68 25.49
C ASP A 642 9.14 -5.89 26.28
N GLY A 643 9.93 -6.96 26.33
CA GLY A 643 9.57 -8.22 26.98
C GLY A 643 8.77 -9.21 26.15
N GLY A 644 8.57 -9.00 24.83
CA GLY A 644 7.82 -9.96 24.02
C GLY A 644 7.58 -9.62 22.56
N TRP A 645 6.57 -10.29 21.99
CA TRP A 645 6.21 -10.19 20.58
C TRP A 645 4.71 -10.17 20.37
N ASN A 646 4.25 -9.41 19.40
CA ASN A 646 2.91 -9.48 18.84
C ASN A 646 2.98 -10.21 17.49
N TYR A 647 2.10 -11.18 17.28
CA TYR A 647 1.90 -11.88 16.01
C TYR A 647 0.49 -11.59 15.51
N PHE A 648 0.35 -11.03 14.32
CA PHE A 648 -0.89 -11.13 13.58
C PHE A 648 -0.85 -12.42 12.78
N ILE A 649 -1.84 -13.29 12.97
CA ILE A 649 -1.93 -14.61 12.33
C ILE A 649 -3.25 -14.69 11.59
N ALA A 650 -3.23 -15.13 10.32
CA ALA A 650 -4.41 -15.33 9.51
C ALA A 650 -4.45 -16.73 8.89
N ASN A 651 -5.61 -17.39 8.99
CA ASN A 651 -5.89 -18.62 8.27
C ASN A 651 -6.41 -18.29 6.87
N ARG A 652 -5.52 -18.29 5.89
CA ARG A 652 -5.85 -18.04 4.47
C ARG A 652 -6.14 -19.32 3.69
N THR A 653 -6.22 -20.47 4.37
CA THR A 653 -6.61 -21.75 3.76
C THR A 653 -8.15 -21.90 3.74
N PRO A 654 -8.69 -22.76 2.90
CA PRO A 654 -10.13 -23.06 2.88
C PRO A 654 -10.60 -23.94 4.05
N THR A 655 -9.68 -24.41 4.91
CA THR A 655 -9.96 -25.38 5.96
C THR A 655 -9.89 -24.75 7.34
N HIS A 656 -10.69 -25.27 8.27
CA HIS A 656 -10.61 -24.93 9.68
C HIS A 656 -9.32 -25.49 10.30
N PHE A 657 -8.62 -24.67 11.06
CA PHE A 657 -7.47 -25.06 11.86
C PHE A 657 -7.90 -25.20 13.34
N ASP A 658 -7.66 -26.37 13.92
CA ASP A 658 -7.80 -26.64 15.37
C ASP A 658 -6.59 -27.47 15.81
N GLY A 659 -5.59 -26.82 16.39
CA GLY A 659 -4.32 -27.49 16.65
C GLY A 659 -3.32 -26.69 17.48
N TRP A 660 -2.14 -27.30 17.65
CA TRP A 660 -1.03 -26.75 18.42
C TRP A 660 0.04 -26.17 17.50
N ILE A 661 0.34 -24.89 17.66
CA ILE A 661 1.43 -24.22 16.95
C ILE A 661 2.65 -24.00 17.85
N THR A 662 3.83 -23.86 17.23
CA THR A 662 5.06 -23.43 17.89
C THR A 662 5.42 -22.06 17.36
N LEU A 663 5.82 -21.13 18.24
CA LEU A 663 6.40 -19.85 17.85
C LEU A 663 7.91 -19.98 17.73
N ALA A 664 8.50 -19.32 16.74
CA ALA A 664 9.97 -19.26 16.59
C ALA A 664 10.64 -18.43 17.70
N ARG A 665 9.92 -17.46 18.25
CA ARG A 665 10.37 -16.69 19.42
C ARG A 665 9.91 -17.38 20.69
N PRO A 666 10.80 -17.70 21.65
CA PRO A 666 10.43 -18.39 22.87
C PRO A 666 9.52 -17.51 23.75
N ALA A 667 8.36 -18.04 24.12
CA ALA A 667 7.41 -17.37 24.99
C ALA A 667 6.97 -18.29 26.13
N LYS A 668 6.92 -17.76 27.36
CA LYS A 668 6.38 -18.48 28.51
C LYS A 668 4.88 -18.35 28.66
N PHE A 669 4.34 -17.19 28.27
CA PHE A 669 2.92 -16.88 28.35
C PHE A 669 2.45 -16.23 27.07
N THR A 670 1.24 -16.57 26.65
CA THR A 670 0.63 -16.02 25.43
C THR A 670 -0.81 -15.63 25.70
N VAL A 671 -1.19 -14.47 25.22
CA VAL A 671 -2.57 -13.97 25.21
C VAL A 671 -3.09 -14.01 23.78
N ILE A 672 -4.32 -14.45 23.61
CA ILE A 672 -5.08 -14.36 22.37
C ILE A 672 -5.93 -13.09 22.45
N LEU A 673 -5.86 -12.27 21.39
CA LEU A 673 -6.71 -11.12 21.19
C LEU A 673 -7.43 -11.30 19.84
N ASP A 674 -8.76 -11.34 19.87
CA ASP A 674 -9.57 -11.44 18.66
C ASP A 674 -9.91 -10.05 18.12
N PRO A 675 -9.36 -9.65 16.99
CA PRO A 675 -9.60 -8.30 16.45
C PRO A 675 -11.02 -8.09 15.92
N MET A 676 -11.76 -9.17 15.62
CA MET A 676 -13.15 -9.07 15.15
C MET A 676 -14.10 -8.71 16.30
N THR A 677 -13.98 -9.40 17.41
CA THR A 677 -14.90 -9.23 18.56
C THR A 677 -14.34 -8.30 19.64
N GLY A 678 -13.01 -8.13 19.70
CA GLY A 678 -12.31 -7.44 20.78
C GLY A 678 -12.07 -8.34 22.01
N ALA A 679 -12.48 -9.60 21.99
CA ALA A 679 -12.28 -10.54 23.10
C ALA A 679 -10.79 -10.83 23.33
N THR A 680 -10.43 -11.09 24.61
CA THR A 680 -9.06 -11.41 25.01
C THR A 680 -9.05 -12.52 26.04
N GLY A 681 -7.96 -13.32 26.06
CA GLY A 681 -7.82 -14.37 27.06
C GLY A 681 -6.44 -15.04 27.01
N VAL A 682 -6.09 -15.72 28.10
CA VAL A 682 -4.82 -16.46 28.19
C VAL A 682 -4.91 -17.74 27.37
N ALA A 683 -3.99 -17.92 26.44
CA ALA A 683 -3.95 -19.09 25.56
C ALA A 683 -3.61 -20.38 26.33
N ALA A 684 -4.21 -21.51 25.95
CA ALA A 684 -3.79 -22.83 26.43
C ALA A 684 -2.41 -23.17 25.85
N THR A 685 -1.49 -23.61 26.74
CA THR A 685 -0.14 -24.04 26.39
C THR A 685 0.08 -25.46 26.89
N ASN A 686 0.63 -26.34 26.05
CA ASN A 686 0.95 -27.71 26.46
C ASN A 686 2.35 -27.82 27.12
N ALA A 687 2.69 -29.01 27.63
CA ALA A 687 3.98 -29.27 28.28
C ALA A 687 5.21 -29.03 27.39
N ALA A 688 5.05 -29.03 26.04
CA ALA A 688 6.09 -28.71 25.06
C ALA A 688 6.13 -27.23 24.70
N GLY A 689 5.39 -26.36 25.39
CA GLY A 689 5.32 -24.92 25.10
C GLY A 689 4.56 -24.55 23.84
N LYS A 690 3.82 -25.47 23.22
CA LYS A 690 3.00 -25.17 22.04
C LYS A 690 1.68 -24.51 22.46
N ILE A 691 1.20 -23.59 21.65
CA ILE A 691 0.01 -22.78 21.87
C ILE A 691 -1.15 -23.38 21.05
N HIS A 692 -2.31 -23.55 21.69
CA HIS A 692 -3.52 -24.00 21.01
C HIS A 692 -4.23 -22.86 20.28
N LEU A 693 -4.61 -23.07 19.03
CA LEU A 693 -5.41 -22.15 18.23
C LEU A 693 -6.60 -22.87 17.57
N GLN A 694 -7.72 -22.16 17.47
CA GLN A 694 -8.87 -22.52 16.65
C GLN A 694 -9.18 -21.36 15.73
N LEU A 695 -9.02 -21.53 14.41
CA LEU A 695 -9.26 -20.51 13.40
C LEU A 695 -10.01 -21.13 12.22
N ALA A 696 -11.23 -20.67 11.93
CA ALA A 696 -11.91 -21.04 10.72
C ALA A 696 -11.21 -20.45 9.48
N ALA A 697 -11.60 -20.91 8.30
CA ALA A 697 -11.15 -20.34 7.04
C ALA A 697 -11.45 -18.83 7.00
N GLY A 698 -10.46 -18.02 6.67
CA GLY A 698 -10.59 -16.56 6.61
C GLY A 698 -10.59 -15.83 7.96
N GLU A 699 -10.51 -16.54 9.10
CA GLU A 699 -10.33 -15.89 10.40
C GLU A 699 -8.88 -15.48 10.65
N SER A 700 -8.71 -14.48 11.49
CA SER A 700 -7.41 -13.98 11.94
C SER A 700 -7.43 -13.65 13.42
N VAL A 701 -6.26 -13.71 14.05
CA VAL A 701 -6.09 -13.52 15.49
C VAL A 701 -4.77 -12.83 15.76
N ILE A 702 -4.66 -12.16 16.89
CA ILE A 702 -3.40 -11.63 17.40
C ILE A 702 -2.96 -12.48 18.59
N LEU A 703 -1.69 -12.91 18.57
CA LEU A 703 -1.04 -13.49 19.72
C LEU A 703 -0.07 -12.46 20.31
N ARG A 704 -0.24 -12.13 21.58
CA ARG A 704 0.74 -11.37 22.35
C ARG A 704 1.53 -12.34 23.22
N ALA A 705 2.78 -12.56 22.87
CA ALA A 705 3.68 -13.53 23.46
C ALA A 705 4.70 -12.84 24.38
N PHE A 706 4.80 -13.28 25.63
CA PHE A 706 5.71 -12.73 26.64
C PHE A 706 6.87 -13.69 26.89
N ALA A 707 8.10 -13.18 26.81
CA ALA A 707 9.31 -13.97 27.05
C ALA A 707 9.39 -14.50 28.47
N ASP A 708 9.16 -13.64 29.48
CA ASP A 708 9.36 -13.96 30.89
C ASP A 708 8.22 -13.51 31.83
N LYS A 709 7.39 -12.55 31.41
CA LYS A 709 6.31 -11.99 32.24
C LYS A 709 5.18 -12.99 32.40
N GLN A 710 4.86 -13.37 33.65
CA GLN A 710 3.66 -14.16 33.95
C GLN A 710 2.40 -13.32 33.67
N VAL A 711 1.42 -13.92 33.01
CA VAL A 711 0.14 -13.30 32.69
C VAL A 711 -0.96 -14.04 33.44
N ALA A 712 -1.71 -13.31 34.26
CA ALA A 712 -2.93 -13.79 34.89
C ALA A 712 -4.16 -13.19 34.18
N GLY A 713 -5.23 -13.95 34.03
CA GLY A 713 -6.46 -13.50 33.39
C GLY A 713 -7.40 -14.65 33.06
N PRO A 714 -8.57 -14.35 32.45
CA PRO A 714 -9.48 -15.41 32.01
C PRO A 714 -8.79 -16.27 30.93
N ALA A 715 -9.02 -17.58 31.00
CA ALA A 715 -8.58 -18.47 29.95
C ALA A 715 -9.31 -18.16 28.64
N TRP A 716 -8.64 -18.33 27.51
CA TRP A 716 -9.29 -18.26 26.20
C TRP A 716 -10.27 -19.42 26.05
N ASN A 717 -11.50 -19.17 25.58
CA ASN A 717 -12.50 -20.18 25.37
C ASN A 717 -12.28 -20.94 24.06
N TYR A 718 -12.05 -22.23 24.14
CA TYR A 718 -12.02 -23.13 22.99
C TYR A 718 -13.29 -23.96 22.95
N TRP A 719 -13.88 -24.13 21.77
CA TRP A 719 -15.17 -24.77 21.64
C TRP A 719 -15.06 -26.12 20.93
N ARG A 720 -15.78 -27.10 21.42
CA ARG A 720 -15.94 -28.44 20.81
C ARG A 720 -17.42 -28.75 20.67
N THR A 721 -17.80 -29.21 19.46
CA THR A 721 -19.16 -29.73 19.22
C THR A 721 -19.51 -30.87 20.17
N ASN A 722 -20.69 -30.81 20.77
CA ASN A 722 -21.20 -31.82 21.74
C ASN A 722 -22.64 -32.22 21.43
N GLY A 723 -22.96 -32.48 20.18
CA GLY A 723 -24.28 -32.89 19.71
C GLY A 723 -24.47 -32.69 18.22
N GLN A 724 -25.65 -33.04 17.76
CA GLN A 724 -26.02 -32.82 16.35
C GLN A 724 -26.59 -31.40 16.15
N PRO A 725 -26.41 -30.79 14.99
CA PRO A 725 -27.05 -29.52 14.66
C PRO A 725 -28.57 -29.70 14.57
N VAL A 726 -29.31 -28.77 15.16
CA VAL A 726 -30.76 -28.67 15.06
C VAL A 726 -31.14 -27.46 14.25
N GLU A 727 -31.89 -27.67 13.15
CA GLU A 727 -32.35 -26.55 12.31
C GLU A 727 -33.45 -25.76 13.04
N LEU A 728 -33.39 -24.44 13.01
CA LEU A 728 -34.43 -23.55 13.50
C LEU A 728 -35.55 -23.47 12.47
N ALA A 729 -36.51 -24.36 12.55
CA ALA A 729 -37.69 -24.41 11.68
C ALA A 729 -38.85 -23.66 12.31
N GLY A 730 -39.66 -23.00 11.51
CA GLY A 730 -40.88 -22.31 11.93
C GLY A 730 -41.13 -21.03 11.15
N PRO A 731 -42.21 -20.31 11.46
CA PRO A 731 -42.45 -19.07 10.73
C PRO A 731 -41.41 -18.00 11.09
N TRP A 732 -40.63 -17.64 10.11
CA TRP A 732 -39.76 -16.50 10.17
C TRP A 732 -40.52 -15.24 9.76
N LYS A 733 -40.52 -14.22 10.58
CA LYS A 733 -41.00 -12.87 10.19
C LYS A 733 -39.82 -12.12 9.58
N VAL A 734 -40.05 -11.48 8.42
CA VAL A 734 -39.07 -10.62 7.73
C VAL A 734 -39.63 -9.21 7.69
N THR A 735 -38.87 -8.26 8.25
CA THR A 735 -39.22 -6.84 8.29
C THR A 735 -38.12 -6.03 7.64
N PHE A 736 -38.41 -5.20 6.66
CA PHE A 736 -37.43 -4.35 6.00
C PHE A 736 -37.18 -3.08 6.81
N LEU A 737 -35.93 -2.81 7.19
CA LEU A 737 -35.58 -1.73 8.11
C LEU A 737 -35.14 -0.44 7.42
N ALA A 738 -34.22 -0.58 6.44
CA ALA A 738 -33.61 0.57 5.76
C ALA A 738 -33.16 0.17 4.36
N GLY A 739 -33.20 1.09 3.42
CA GLY A 739 -32.78 0.86 2.02
C GLY A 739 -33.76 1.44 1.02
N GLY A 740 -33.80 0.89 -0.20
CA GLY A 740 -34.68 1.41 -1.24
C GLY A 740 -34.69 0.53 -2.52
N PRO A 741 -35.49 0.96 -3.53
CA PRO A 741 -36.12 2.29 -3.71
C PRO A 741 -37.25 2.60 -2.72
N THR A 742 -38.02 1.61 -2.31
CA THR A 742 -39.04 1.67 -1.28
C THR A 742 -38.92 0.48 -0.35
N LEU A 743 -39.31 0.61 0.92
CA LEU A 743 -39.30 -0.54 1.82
C LEU A 743 -40.44 -1.51 1.37
N PRO A 744 -40.09 -2.79 1.09
CA PRO A 744 -41.11 -3.79 0.84
C PRO A 744 -42.00 -4.05 2.07
N ALA A 745 -43.16 -4.63 1.84
CA ALA A 745 -44.04 -5.01 2.95
C ALA A 745 -43.46 -6.19 3.75
N ASP A 746 -43.69 -6.21 5.06
CA ASP A 746 -43.36 -7.35 5.92
C ASP A 746 -43.98 -8.64 5.40
N PHE A 747 -43.30 -9.75 5.54
CA PHE A 747 -43.84 -11.07 5.19
C PHE A 747 -43.38 -12.16 6.17
N GLN A 748 -44.00 -13.32 6.05
CA GLN A 748 -43.59 -14.53 6.78
C GLN A 748 -43.17 -15.64 5.82
N THR A 749 -42.21 -16.44 6.21
CA THR A 749 -41.73 -17.59 5.45
C THR A 749 -41.47 -18.75 6.38
N ALA A 750 -41.70 -20.00 5.92
CA ALA A 750 -41.44 -21.21 6.71
C ALA A 750 -39.94 -21.47 6.90
N ARG A 751 -39.10 -21.02 5.97
CA ARG A 751 -37.63 -21.11 5.97
C ARG A 751 -37.00 -19.87 5.42
N PRO A 752 -35.81 -19.49 5.88
CA PRO A 752 -35.03 -18.42 5.24
C PRO A 752 -34.82 -18.70 3.75
N ALA A 753 -34.97 -17.68 2.95
CA ALA A 753 -34.73 -17.71 1.51
C ALA A 753 -34.40 -16.29 1.02
N SER A 754 -33.79 -16.19 -0.18
CA SER A 754 -33.56 -14.91 -0.79
C SER A 754 -34.87 -14.15 -0.95
N TRP A 755 -34.91 -12.89 -0.48
CA TRP A 755 -36.11 -12.07 -0.65
C TRP A 755 -36.43 -11.76 -2.12
N THR A 756 -35.44 -11.94 -3.01
CA THR A 756 -35.62 -11.75 -4.46
C THR A 756 -36.45 -12.85 -5.10
N THR A 757 -36.72 -13.97 -4.40
CA THR A 757 -37.57 -15.06 -4.88
C THR A 757 -39.07 -14.78 -4.67
N PHE A 758 -39.40 -13.76 -3.89
CA PHE A 758 -40.80 -13.37 -3.70
C PHE A 758 -41.32 -12.62 -4.94
N PRO A 759 -42.64 -12.79 -5.28
CA PRO A 759 -43.18 -12.28 -6.53
C PRO A 759 -43.31 -10.77 -6.60
N ASP A 760 -43.16 -10.04 -5.48
CA ASP A 760 -43.17 -8.60 -5.45
C ASP A 760 -41.95 -7.98 -6.11
N THR A 761 -42.16 -7.12 -7.11
CA THR A 761 -41.11 -6.44 -7.84
C THR A 761 -40.28 -5.50 -6.95
N ASN A 762 -40.87 -4.97 -5.86
CA ASN A 762 -40.17 -4.11 -4.93
C ASN A 762 -39.09 -4.91 -4.16
N THR A 763 -39.37 -6.16 -3.74
CA THR A 763 -38.40 -7.03 -3.08
C THR A 763 -37.26 -7.41 -4.02
N GLN A 764 -37.52 -7.57 -5.32
CA GLN A 764 -36.49 -7.87 -6.31
C GLN A 764 -35.57 -6.68 -6.60
N ALA A 765 -36.10 -5.46 -6.49
CA ALA A 765 -35.33 -4.24 -6.69
C ALA A 765 -34.69 -3.70 -5.39
N PHE A 766 -35.08 -4.25 -4.24
CA PHE A 766 -34.66 -3.72 -2.94
C PHE A 766 -33.18 -4.02 -2.67
N ALA A 767 -32.46 -2.98 -2.24
CA ALA A 767 -31.13 -3.07 -1.65
C ALA A 767 -31.13 -2.33 -0.31
N GLY A 768 -30.69 -3.01 0.74
CA GLY A 768 -30.72 -2.49 2.10
C GLY A 768 -30.65 -3.58 3.15
N THR A 769 -31.27 -3.32 4.31
CA THR A 769 -31.24 -4.20 5.49
C THR A 769 -32.63 -4.72 5.82
N ALA A 770 -32.74 -6.02 6.06
CA ALA A 770 -33.96 -6.67 6.57
C ALA A 770 -33.65 -7.46 7.84
N ASN A 771 -34.60 -7.44 8.79
CA ASN A 771 -34.52 -8.22 10.03
C ASN A 771 -35.35 -9.50 9.93
N TYR A 772 -34.72 -10.62 10.16
CA TYR A 772 -35.33 -11.95 10.23
C TYR A 772 -35.52 -12.34 11.69
N THR A 773 -36.76 -12.57 12.13
CA THR A 773 -37.09 -12.90 13.51
C THR A 773 -37.77 -14.26 13.61
N ILE A 774 -37.30 -15.07 14.54
CA ILE A 774 -37.94 -16.35 14.89
C ILE A 774 -37.97 -16.59 16.41
N THR A 775 -39.09 -17.14 16.90
CA THR A 775 -39.16 -17.66 18.27
C THR A 775 -38.91 -19.19 18.26
N PHE A 776 -38.01 -19.66 19.11
CA PHE A 776 -37.59 -21.05 19.13
C PHE A 776 -37.44 -21.62 20.56
N ALA A 777 -37.44 -22.96 20.68
CA ALA A 777 -37.07 -23.68 21.87
C ALA A 777 -35.59 -24.11 21.78
N ALA A 778 -34.84 -24.05 22.89
CA ALA A 778 -33.50 -24.58 22.94
C ALA A 778 -33.50 -26.11 22.68
N PRO A 779 -32.49 -26.64 21.95
CA PRO A 779 -32.32 -28.08 21.85
C PRO A 779 -32.22 -28.75 23.23
N ALA A 780 -32.87 -29.88 23.43
CA ALA A 780 -32.95 -30.61 24.71
C ALA A 780 -31.60 -31.23 25.17
N ALA A 781 -30.48 -30.84 24.54
CA ALA A 781 -29.16 -31.37 24.85
C ALA A 781 -28.54 -30.73 26.10
N ALA A 782 -27.74 -31.48 26.82
CA ALA A 782 -26.98 -31.06 27.99
C ALA A 782 -25.87 -30.09 27.55
N GLY A 783 -26.11 -28.79 27.63
CA GLY A 783 -25.14 -27.76 27.38
C GLY A 783 -25.74 -26.39 27.64
N LYS A 784 -24.92 -25.46 28.18
CA LYS A 784 -25.33 -24.05 28.39
C LYS A 784 -24.99 -23.17 27.21
N SER A 785 -24.19 -23.66 26.25
CA SER A 785 -23.70 -22.90 25.10
C SER A 785 -23.99 -23.62 23.80
N PHE A 786 -24.30 -22.88 22.76
CA PHE A 786 -24.65 -23.41 21.45
C PHE A 786 -23.92 -22.61 20.36
N GLU A 787 -23.36 -23.28 19.37
CA GLU A 787 -22.92 -22.62 18.12
C GLU A 787 -24.17 -22.36 17.25
N LEU A 788 -24.49 -21.10 17.06
CA LEU A 788 -25.49 -20.64 16.11
C LEU A 788 -24.79 -20.44 14.77
N LYS A 789 -25.16 -21.18 13.73
CA LYS A 789 -24.75 -21.02 12.35
C LYS A 789 -25.92 -20.48 11.54
N LEU A 790 -25.69 -19.40 10.80
CA LEU A 790 -26.72 -18.77 9.95
C LEU A 790 -26.81 -19.41 8.55
N GLY A 791 -25.86 -20.30 8.20
CA GLY A 791 -25.77 -20.85 6.85
C GLY A 791 -25.31 -19.80 5.85
N ASP A 792 -26.01 -19.69 4.71
CA ASP A 792 -25.73 -18.70 3.67
C ASP A 792 -26.38 -17.36 4.01
N VAL A 793 -25.56 -16.30 4.04
CA VAL A 793 -25.94 -14.92 4.33
C VAL A 793 -25.47 -14.01 3.18
N ARG A 794 -26.33 -13.11 2.74
CA ARG A 794 -26.05 -12.20 1.60
C ARG A 794 -26.28 -10.75 1.98
N GLN A 795 -25.25 -9.98 2.59
CA GLN A 795 -23.80 -10.30 2.66
C GLN A 795 -23.27 -10.26 4.09
N SER A 796 -23.84 -9.46 5.00
CA SER A 796 -23.43 -9.34 6.41
C SER A 796 -24.63 -9.54 7.32
N ALA A 797 -24.40 -9.93 8.57
CA ALA A 797 -25.46 -10.17 9.53
C ALA A 797 -25.14 -9.65 10.93
N ARG A 798 -26.04 -8.88 11.54
CA ARG A 798 -26.04 -8.58 12.98
C ARG A 798 -26.93 -9.56 13.71
N VAL A 799 -26.43 -10.13 14.79
CA VAL A 799 -27.11 -11.22 15.52
C VAL A 799 -27.49 -10.78 16.91
N ARG A 800 -28.78 -10.91 17.25
CA ARG A 800 -29.28 -10.77 18.63
C ARG A 800 -30.07 -11.99 19.05
N VAL A 801 -29.87 -12.43 20.28
CA VAL A 801 -30.65 -13.50 20.89
C VAL A 801 -31.16 -13.02 22.25
N ASN A 802 -32.47 -13.06 22.46
CA ASN A 802 -33.14 -12.56 23.66
C ASN A 802 -32.75 -11.12 24.02
N GLY A 803 -32.50 -10.27 22.99
CA GLY A 803 -32.07 -8.87 23.14
C GLY A 803 -30.57 -8.68 23.43
N LYS A 804 -29.79 -9.74 23.68
CA LYS A 804 -28.33 -9.71 23.81
C LYS A 804 -27.70 -9.63 22.41
N ASP A 805 -26.82 -8.67 22.19
CA ASP A 805 -26.08 -8.48 20.95
C ASP A 805 -24.87 -9.43 20.90
N TYR A 806 -24.73 -10.17 19.84
CA TYR A 806 -23.60 -11.08 19.57
C TYR A 806 -22.69 -10.55 18.44
N GLY A 807 -22.90 -9.33 17.98
CA GLY A 807 -22.06 -8.61 17.01
C GLY A 807 -22.47 -8.81 15.56
N THR A 808 -21.60 -8.33 14.69
CA THR A 808 -21.78 -8.34 13.23
C THR A 808 -20.86 -9.39 12.60
N LEU A 809 -21.45 -10.33 11.89
CA LEU A 809 -20.75 -11.38 11.14
C LEU A 809 -20.54 -10.86 9.71
N LEU A 810 -19.28 -10.72 9.29
CA LEU A 810 -18.89 -10.15 8.00
C LEU A 810 -18.47 -11.21 6.98
N THR A 811 -17.97 -12.35 7.47
CA THR A 811 -17.35 -13.39 6.62
C THR A 811 -17.89 -14.78 6.94
N PRO A 812 -17.96 -15.68 5.95
CA PRO A 812 -18.20 -17.09 6.23
C PRO A 812 -17.03 -17.69 7.08
N PRO A 813 -17.35 -18.69 7.94
CA PRO A 813 -18.68 -19.17 8.26
C PRO A 813 -19.40 -18.18 9.17
N PHE A 814 -20.64 -17.83 8.82
CA PHE A 814 -21.47 -16.91 9.62
C PHE A 814 -21.94 -17.65 10.88
N ARG A 815 -21.16 -17.59 11.95
CA ARG A 815 -21.39 -18.33 13.19
C ARG A 815 -21.01 -17.51 14.43
N VAL A 816 -21.70 -17.80 15.51
CA VAL A 816 -21.40 -17.25 16.84
C VAL A 816 -21.79 -18.25 17.93
N VAL A 817 -21.11 -18.22 19.06
CA VAL A 817 -21.52 -19.02 20.22
C VAL A 817 -22.50 -18.21 21.07
N VAL A 818 -23.67 -18.76 21.29
CA VAL A 818 -24.73 -18.17 22.11
C VAL A 818 -24.89 -18.96 23.41
N ASP A 819 -25.20 -18.28 24.49
CA ASP A 819 -25.35 -18.78 25.83
C ASP A 819 -26.68 -18.38 26.45
N ASP A 820 -26.99 -18.88 27.63
CA ASP A 820 -28.15 -18.48 28.44
C ASP A 820 -29.51 -18.66 27.74
N LEU A 821 -29.63 -19.65 26.86
CA LEU A 821 -30.90 -19.96 26.22
C LEU A 821 -31.93 -20.47 27.21
N LYS A 822 -33.18 -19.97 27.14
CA LYS A 822 -34.34 -20.49 27.85
C LYS A 822 -34.77 -21.84 27.21
N LEU A 823 -35.45 -22.67 27.95
CA LEU A 823 -36.01 -23.92 27.41
C LEU A 823 -36.96 -23.65 26.22
N THR A 824 -37.76 -22.60 26.32
CA THR A 824 -38.72 -22.19 25.27
C THR A 824 -38.78 -20.66 25.19
N GLY A 825 -39.29 -20.14 24.07
CA GLY A 825 -39.55 -18.72 23.91
C GLY A 825 -38.30 -17.87 23.73
N ASN A 826 -37.20 -18.44 23.22
CA ASN A 826 -36.06 -17.64 22.80
C ASN A 826 -36.39 -16.89 21.51
N MET A 827 -35.95 -15.68 21.41
CA MET A 827 -36.11 -14.87 20.21
C MET A 827 -34.74 -14.66 19.54
N LEU A 828 -34.59 -15.07 18.29
CA LEU A 828 -33.46 -14.79 17.45
C LEU A 828 -33.86 -13.67 16.47
N GLU A 829 -33.01 -12.64 16.38
CA GLU A 829 -33.10 -11.54 15.41
C GLU A 829 -31.80 -11.51 14.61
N VAL A 830 -31.93 -11.50 13.27
CA VAL A 830 -30.80 -11.45 12.35
C VAL A 830 -31.06 -10.31 11.36
N GLU A 831 -30.36 -9.19 11.53
CA GLU A 831 -30.40 -8.09 10.54
C GLU A 831 -29.40 -8.42 9.44
N VAL A 832 -29.88 -8.57 8.21
CA VAL A 832 -29.04 -8.90 7.04
C VAL A 832 -29.01 -7.74 6.09
N THR A 833 -27.81 -7.32 5.70
CA THR A 833 -27.57 -6.22 4.76
C THR A 833 -27.07 -6.77 3.41
N SER A 834 -27.71 -6.33 2.31
CA SER A 834 -27.35 -6.69 0.94
C SER A 834 -26.39 -5.68 0.29
N VAL A 835 -25.85 -6.05 -0.87
CA VAL A 835 -25.16 -5.12 -1.79
C VAL A 835 -26.19 -4.29 -2.60
N ALA A 836 -25.72 -3.21 -3.26
CA ALA A 836 -26.58 -2.28 -4.00
C ALA A 836 -27.01 -2.78 -5.40
N ALA A 837 -26.47 -3.88 -5.89
CA ALA A 837 -26.59 -4.36 -7.27
C ALA A 837 -28.01 -4.40 -7.81
N ASN A 838 -29.00 -4.94 -7.04
CA ASN A 838 -30.39 -5.06 -7.50
C ASN A 838 -31.05 -3.69 -7.69
N ARG A 839 -30.76 -2.72 -6.83
CA ARG A 839 -31.33 -1.38 -6.92
C ARG A 839 -30.72 -0.59 -8.09
N ILE A 840 -29.42 -0.72 -8.35
CA ILE A 840 -28.76 -0.13 -9.51
C ILE A 840 -29.32 -0.74 -10.81
N ARG A 841 -29.49 -2.06 -10.85
CA ARG A 841 -30.11 -2.76 -11.96
C ARG A 841 -31.52 -2.22 -12.24
N ASP A 842 -32.32 -1.99 -11.23
CA ASP A 842 -33.68 -1.43 -11.37
C ASP A 842 -33.64 0.01 -11.92
N LEU A 843 -32.73 0.86 -11.45
CA LEU A 843 -32.56 2.21 -11.99
C LEU A 843 -32.25 2.20 -13.48
N ASP A 844 -31.28 1.38 -13.91
CA ASP A 844 -30.89 1.32 -15.32
C ASP A 844 -32.00 0.72 -16.19
N ARG A 845 -32.72 -0.32 -15.72
CA ARG A 845 -33.89 -0.88 -16.42
C ARG A 845 -35.04 0.11 -16.61
N ARG A 846 -35.25 1.01 -15.64
CA ARG A 846 -36.26 2.09 -15.72
C ARG A 846 -35.77 3.30 -16.48
N GLY A 847 -34.50 3.34 -16.92
CA GLY A 847 -33.90 4.47 -17.62
C GLY A 847 -33.74 5.71 -16.75
N VAL A 848 -33.63 5.56 -15.44
CA VAL A 848 -33.43 6.68 -14.51
C VAL A 848 -32.04 7.28 -14.75
N LYS A 849 -31.98 8.59 -14.95
CA LYS A 849 -30.71 9.32 -15.12
C LYS A 849 -30.08 9.59 -13.76
N TRP A 850 -29.28 8.66 -13.25
CA TRP A 850 -28.57 8.79 -11.99
C TRP A 850 -27.06 9.05 -12.17
N LYS A 851 -26.50 8.78 -13.36
CA LYS A 851 -25.07 8.95 -13.69
C LYS A 851 -24.79 10.42 -14.02
N THR A 852 -24.34 11.18 -13.03
CA THR A 852 -24.13 12.64 -13.11
C THR A 852 -22.67 13.03 -13.26
N PHE A 853 -21.85 12.12 -13.77
CA PHE A 853 -20.39 12.24 -13.81
C PHE A 853 -19.90 12.80 -15.14
N ARG A 854 -18.69 13.37 -15.11
CA ARG A 854 -17.92 13.68 -16.31
C ARG A 854 -16.85 12.62 -16.52
N ASP A 855 -16.40 12.50 -17.78
CA ASP A 855 -15.31 11.64 -18.21
C ASP A 855 -15.57 10.15 -17.88
N ILE A 856 -14.56 9.40 -17.48
CA ILE A 856 -14.54 7.95 -17.26
C ILE A 856 -15.24 7.50 -15.96
N ASN A 857 -15.96 8.36 -15.29
CA ASN A 857 -16.47 8.14 -13.95
C ASN A 857 -17.28 6.89 -13.72
N MET A 858 -18.04 6.45 -14.70
CA MET A 858 -18.82 5.23 -14.57
C MET A 858 -18.65 4.37 -15.81
N VAL A 859 -17.70 3.47 -15.74
CA VAL A 859 -17.45 2.41 -16.72
C VAL A 859 -17.66 1.05 -16.10
N ASP A 860 -17.97 0.07 -16.92
CA ASP A 860 -18.00 -1.35 -16.56
C ASP A 860 -16.57 -1.92 -16.47
N ILE A 861 -16.46 -3.19 -16.11
CA ILE A 861 -15.20 -3.95 -16.04
C ILE A 861 -14.39 -3.94 -17.36
N ASN A 862 -15.03 -3.65 -18.49
CA ASN A 862 -14.38 -3.57 -19.82
C ASN A 862 -14.09 -2.12 -20.25
N TYR A 863 -14.19 -1.16 -19.33
CA TYR A 863 -14.03 0.27 -19.59
C TYR A 863 -15.03 0.82 -20.64
N LYS A 864 -16.22 0.21 -20.73
CA LYS A 864 -17.36 0.72 -21.49
C LYS A 864 -18.30 1.50 -20.55
N PRO A 865 -19.18 2.36 -21.10
CA PRO A 865 -20.19 3.03 -20.28
C PRO A 865 -20.98 2.02 -19.44
N PHE A 866 -21.02 2.26 -18.12
CA PHE A 866 -21.65 1.37 -17.16
C PHE A 866 -23.15 1.21 -17.45
N ASP A 867 -23.63 -0.03 -17.51
CA ASP A 867 -25.04 -0.39 -17.66
C ASP A 867 -25.36 -1.72 -16.96
N ALA A 868 -26.13 -1.65 -15.90
CA ALA A 868 -26.58 -2.79 -15.11
C ALA A 868 -27.94 -3.34 -15.54
N ALA A 869 -28.61 -2.79 -16.57
CA ALA A 869 -29.98 -3.16 -16.94
C ALA A 869 -30.15 -4.67 -17.20
N ASN A 870 -29.10 -5.30 -17.76
CA ASN A 870 -29.11 -6.72 -18.12
C ASN A 870 -28.46 -7.63 -17.08
N TRP A 871 -28.05 -7.11 -15.91
CA TRP A 871 -27.51 -7.95 -14.86
C TRP A 871 -28.51 -9.00 -14.37
N PRO A 872 -28.08 -10.18 -13.93
CA PRO A 872 -28.96 -11.10 -13.22
C PRO A 872 -29.41 -10.48 -11.88
N VAL A 873 -30.53 -10.95 -11.36
CA VAL A 873 -30.91 -10.62 -9.98
C VAL A 873 -29.94 -11.30 -9.03
N THR A 874 -29.37 -10.53 -8.13
CA THR A 874 -28.45 -11.02 -7.09
C THR A 874 -29.22 -11.47 -5.87
N ASP A 875 -28.95 -12.69 -5.36
CA ASP A 875 -29.53 -13.17 -4.12
C ASP A 875 -29.21 -12.26 -2.94
N CYS A 876 -30.24 -12.01 -2.10
CA CYS A 876 -30.14 -11.11 -0.96
C CYS A 876 -30.83 -11.70 0.26
N GLY A 877 -30.37 -11.41 1.47
CA GLY A 877 -30.98 -11.78 2.71
C GLY A 877 -30.38 -13.04 3.35
N LEU A 878 -31.11 -13.62 4.29
CA LEU A 878 -30.77 -14.86 4.98
C LEU A 878 -31.29 -16.05 4.16
N LEU A 879 -30.40 -16.89 3.66
CA LEU A 879 -30.76 -18.06 2.86
C LEU A 879 -30.73 -19.35 3.72
N GLY A 880 -29.97 -19.34 4.83
CA GLY A 880 -29.91 -20.45 5.75
C GLY A 880 -29.11 -21.68 5.24
N PRO A 881 -29.37 -22.90 5.77
CA PRO A 881 -30.19 -23.18 6.94
C PRO A 881 -29.60 -22.61 8.23
N VAL A 882 -30.44 -22.11 9.12
CA VAL A 882 -30.03 -21.64 10.45
C VAL A 882 -30.06 -22.80 11.43
N THR A 883 -28.94 -23.09 12.08
CA THR A 883 -28.80 -24.24 12.99
C THR A 883 -28.22 -23.86 14.32
N LEU A 884 -28.64 -24.58 15.37
CA LEU A 884 -28.02 -24.57 16.69
C LEU A 884 -27.35 -25.90 16.96
N THR A 885 -26.09 -25.89 17.33
CA THR A 885 -25.32 -27.07 17.69
C THR A 885 -24.82 -26.92 19.13
N PRO A 886 -25.12 -27.87 20.05
CA PRO A 886 -24.55 -27.81 21.39
C PRO A 886 -23.02 -27.84 21.36
N VAL A 887 -22.39 -26.97 22.16
CA VAL A 887 -20.92 -26.93 22.30
C VAL A 887 -20.53 -26.96 23.77
N VAL A 888 -19.32 -27.43 24.03
CA VAL A 888 -18.71 -27.42 25.36
C VAL A 888 -17.33 -26.76 25.26
N SER A 889 -16.89 -26.09 26.31
CA SER A 889 -15.52 -25.61 26.43
C SER A 889 -14.56 -26.82 26.49
N LYS A 890 -13.45 -26.71 25.73
CA LYS A 890 -12.38 -27.74 25.73
C LYS A 890 -11.61 -27.70 27.03
#